data_13e29c6b052c921d53c6e98f6124978f
#
_entry.id   13e29c6b052c921d53c6e98f6124978f
#
_cell.length_a   1.000
_cell.length_b   1.000
_cell.length_c   1.000
_cell.angle_alpha   90.00
_cell.angle_beta   90.00
_cell.angle_gamma   90.00
#
_symmetry.space_group_name_H-M   'P 1'
#
loop_
_entity.id
_entity.type
_entity.pdbx_description
1 polymer ?
#
loop_
_entity_poly.entity_id
_entity_poly.type
_entity_poly.pdbx_seq_one_letter_code
_entity_poly.pdbx_strand_id
1 'polypeptide(L)'
;SSNEKNNEIDWLVNPVSEKAMVYKSADNNDIILSNGLLKRTFRIQPNLVCTDFKNMSNGQQLLRAIKPEAEITIDGNSYNIGGLYGQIENGYIRPEWVNKFVAHDSDFHFLSYEVNDLKPFLDRKLNIWPMKQQHPTGKDIAFNFSSSLATLDSIFVTVHYELHDGIPLIVKWVSVKNNSTHVITVGKLVNEQLALVEEESAVVGTPEQMKKQHGIYLETNYAFNNAMRYDISDQTTHWLTDSVYTSQVNYNYQTPCLLKVYPEKVTGVELQPGDIFKSVRTHELLMDSYDRERRGLVIRKMYRAVAPWTMENPIFMHLVSRNDDEVINAINQCSATGYEALILSFGSHCNMEDSSAENIAKWRKLADYAHSKGILIGGYSLFSSRRISDEDDVIDPITGKPDAAAFFGNAPCMGSKWGLAYLATLKAFISKTGFDIFENDGPYPGDVCASTKHPGHKDLYDSQWKQMELQKSLYHWCNEHGVYVNAPDWYFLDGTNKIAIGYREVNFSLPRENQKILNRQNIYDGLWEKTPSMSWGFVPLTRYQGGGPEAVLEPLSEHLKDYKQLMMQYYGAGVQACYRGPRLYDTDSTRKVVSETIAWYKKYREILNADIIHLRRADGRDWDGIMHVNPHGKTKALLMLYNPLKEKITRTIKLPLYYSGITGTALIREQEAAAKSYKLNRGYEVELTFTIAAESYTWFVVE
;
A
#
# COMPACT_ATOMS: atom_id res chain seq x y z
N SER A 1 16.51 30.32 -2.94
CA SER A 1 16.38 30.18 -4.39
C SER A 1 15.70 28.85 -4.69
N SER A 2 14.45 28.91 -5.10
CA SER A 2 13.73 27.76 -5.60
C SER A 2 14.45 27.29 -6.86
N ASN A 3 15.08 26.15 -6.82
CA ASN A 3 15.50 25.46 -8.05
C ASN A 3 14.23 25.19 -8.83
N GLU A 4 13.97 26.00 -9.85
CA GLU A 4 12.97 25.70 -10.87
C GLU A 4 13.41 24.37 -11.50
N LYS A 5 12.76 23.27 -11.11
CA LYS A 5 13.04 21.99 -11.76
C LYS A 5 12.60 22.10 -13.20
N ASN A 6 13.51 21.80 -14.11
CA ASN A 6 13.18 21.73 -15.52
C ASN A 6 12.26 20.51 -15.72
N ASN A 7 11.00 20.75 -16.08
CA ASN A 7 9.99 19.73 -16.35
C ASN A 7 10.49 18.66 -17.33
N GLU A 8 11.31 19.04 -18.31
CA GLU A 8 11.82 18.13 -19.34
C GLU A 8 12.77 17.05 -18.80
N ILE A 9 13.46 17.31 -17.68
CA ILE A 9 14.41 16.36 -17.08
C ILE A 9 13.90 15.73 -15.79
N ASP A 10 12.71 16.10 -15.32
CA ASP A 10 12.10 15.54 -14.11
C ASP A 10 11.54 14.15 -14.40
N TRP A 11 12.04 13.14 -13.70
CA TRP A 11 11.66 11.74 -13.89
C TRP A 11 10.17 11.47 -13.59
N LEU A 12 9.50 12.30 -12.80
CA LEU A 12 8.06 12.20 -12.55
C LEU A 12 7.22 12.63 -13.76
N VAL A 13 7.79 13.43 -14.64
CA VAL A 13 7.11 13.96 -15.82
C VAL A 13 7.59 13.25 -17.09
N ASN A 14 8.89 13.03 -17.20
CA ASN A 14 9.53 12.38 -18.36
C ASN A 14 10.31 11.14 -17.92
N PRO A 15 10.09 9.96 -18.54
CA PRO A 15 10.79 8.75 -18.19
C PRO A 15 12.31 8.90 -18.36
N VAL A 16 13.07 8.30 -17.43
CA VAL A 16 14.54 8.18 -17.61
C VAL A 16 14.86 7.05 -18.57
N SER A 17 15.89 7.27 -19.41
CA SER A 17 16.36 6.27 -20.37
C SER A 17 17.22 5.18 -19.74
N GLU A 18 17.85 5.47 -18.61
CA GLU A 18 18.75 4.56 -17.92
C GLU A 18 17.97 3.42 -17.25
N LYS A 19 18.49 2.20 -17.43
CA LYS A 19 17.93 0.99 -16.84
C LYS A 19 18.75 0.55 -15.64
N ALA A 20 18.15 -0.30 -14.78
CA ALA A 20 18.85 -0.93 -13.67
C ALA A 20 20.06 -1.72 -14.17
N MET A 21 21.20 -1.48 -13.53
CA MET A 21 22.47 -2.16 -13.84
C MET A 21 23.15 -2.57 -12.54
N VAL A 22 23.84 -3.70 -12.61
CA VAL A 22 24.75 -4.18 -11.55
C VAL A 22 26.11 -4.40 -12.21
N TYR A 23 27.12 -3.73 -11.72
CA TYR A 23 28.46 -3.80 -12.32
C TYR A 23 29.56 -3.66 -11.26
N LYS A 24 30.75 -4.13 -11.60
CA LYS A 24 31.94 -3.94 -10.77
C LYS A 24 32.61 -2.60 -11.08
N SER A 25 33.19 -1.98 -10.05
CA SER A 25 34.09 -0.84 -10.23
C SER A 25 35.31 -1.19 -11.08
N ALA A 26 36.00 -0.19 -11.63
CA ALA A 26 37.18 -0.39 -12.49
C ALA A 26 38.30 -1.19 -11.80
N ASP A 27 38.45 -1.04 -10.48
CA ASP A 27 39.45 -1.77 -9.68
C ASP A 27 38.95 -3.14 -9.18
N ASN A 28 37.72 -3.54 -9.50
CA ASN A 28 37.05 -4.76 -9.06
C ASN A 28 36.82 -4.89 -7.54
N ASN A 29 36.98 -3.82 -6.78
CA ASN A 29 36.81 -3.83 -5.33
C ASN A 29 35.36 -3.67 -4.88
N ASP A 30 34.53 -3.07 -5.73
CA ASP A 30 33.15 -2.72 -5.39
C ASP A 30 32.15 -3.30 -6.39
N ILE A 31 30.95 -3.58 -5.90
CA ILE A 31 29.77 -3.84 -6.71
C ILE A 31 28.87 -2.63 -6.62
N ILE A 32 28.39 -2.15 -7.76
CA ILE A 32 27.57 -0.95 -7.87
C ILE A 32 26.21 -1.32 -8.45
N LEU A 33 25.15 -0.88 -7.77
CA LEU A 33 23.76 -0.96 -8.22
C LEU A 33 23.35 0.46 -8.63
N SER A 34 22.87 0.64 -9.86
CA SER A 34 22.40 1.95 -10.33
C SER A 34 21.30 1.81 -11.37
N ASN A 35 20.30 2.69 -11.30
CA ASN A 35 19.26 2.82 -12.31
C ASN A 35 19.13 4.26 -12.86
N GLY A 36 20.15 5.09 -12.63
CA GLY A 36 20.14 6.50 -13.01
C GLY A 36 19.46 7.44 -12.02
N LEU A 37 18.62 6.91 -11.13
CA LEU A 37 17.91 7.68 -10.09
C LEU A 37 18.43 7.39 -8.69
N LEU A 38 18.96 6.18 -8.49
CA LEU A 38 19.49 5.68 -7.24
C LEU A 38 20.80 4.96 -7.53
N LYS A 39 21.77 5.13 -6.63
CA LYS A 39 23.04 4.39 -6.69
C LYS A 39 23.39 3.87 -5.29
N ARG A 40 23.77 2.58 -5.22
CA ARG A 40 24.22 1.95 -4.01
C ARG A 40 25.49 1.14 -4.29
N THR A 41 26.52 1.35 -3.48
CA THR A 41 27.85 0.77 -3.69
C THR A 41 28.22 -0.12 -2.50
N PHE A 42 28.76 -1.31 -2.81
CA PHE A 42 29.20 -2.30 -1.83
C PHE A 42 30.67 -2.63 -2.02
N ARG A 43 31.48 -2.44 -0.97
CA ARG A 43 32.80 -3.05 -0.89
C ARG A 43 32.61 -4.55 -0.59
N ILE A 44 33.35 -5.45 -1.25
CA ILE A 44 33.15 -6.89 -1.17
C ILE A 44 34.29 -7.65 -0.46
N GLN A 45 35.42 -7.00 -0.25
CA GLN A 45 36.59 -7.61 0.42
C GLN A 45 37.16 -6.67 1.48
N PRO A 46 37.55 -7.15 2.66
CA PRO A 46 37.57 -8.55 3.13
C PRO A 46 36.20 -9.08 3.58
N ASN A 47 35.15 -8.28 3.60
CA ASN A 47 33.75 -8.67 3.76
C ASN A 47 32.87 -7.63 3.08
N LEU A 48 31.57 -7.91 2.95
CA LEU A 48 30.65 -7.01 2.27
C LEU A 48 30.13 -5.93 3.21
N VAL A 49 30.18 -4.67 2.77
CA VAL A 49 29.58 -3.52 3.45
C VAL A 49 29.15 -2.47 2.43
N CYS A 50 28.00 -1.84 2.67
CA CYS A 50 27.54 -0.70 1.89
C CYS A 50 28.33 0.56 2.25
N THR A 51 28.94 1.22 1.26
CA THR A 51 29.74 2.43 1.46
C THR A 51 29.14 3.68 0.85
N ASP A 52 28.09 3.53 0.03
CA ASP A 52 27.50 4.64 -0.74
C ASP A 52 26.01 4.34 -0.97
N PHE A 53 25.16 5.31 -0.68
CA PHE A 53 23.74 5.26 -0.98
C PHE A 53 23.28 6.66 -1.38
N LYS A 54 23.12 6.88 -2.68
CA LYS A 54 23.00 8.21 -3.24
C LYS A 54 21.71 8.39 -4.04
N ASN A 55 21.03 9.50 -3.79
CA ASN A 55 19.95 9.97 -4.65
C ASN A 55 20.57 10.69 -5.86
N MET A 56 20.44 10.11 -7.05
CA MET A 56 21.06 10.65 -8.24
C MET A 56 20.32 11.87 -8.81
N SER A 57 19.06 12.08 -8.46
CA SER A 57 18.29 13.23 -8.95
C SER A 57 18.65 14.55 -8.27
N ASN A 58 19.15 14.52 -7.03
CA ASN A 58 19.60 15.73 -6.31
C ASN A 58 21.05 15.66 -5.81
N GLY A 59 21.74 14.53 -6.04
CA GLY A 59 23.11 14.33 -5.61
C GLY A 59 23.30 14.06 -4.11
N GLN A 60 22.24 13.86 -3.35
CA GLN A 60 22.33 13.64 -1.91
C GLN A 60 22.94 12.28 -1.57
N GLN A 61 24.03 12.27 -0.79
CA GLN A 61 24.56 11.09 -0.14
C GLN A 61 23.78 10.86 1.16
N LEU A 62 23.13 9.71 1.28
CA LEU A 62 22.34 9.38 2.46
C LEU A 62 23.15 8.70 3.56
N LEU A 63 24.26 8.04 3.20
CA LEU A 63 25.04 7.23 4.12
C LEU A 63 26.22 8.00 4.68
N ARG A 64 26.41 8.01 6.01
CA ARG A 64 27.55 8.60 6.73
C ARG A 64 28.49 7.58 7.32
N ALA A 65 28.03 6.36 7.58
CA ALA A 65 28.83 5.34 8.23
C ALA A 65 28.49 3.94 7.74
N ILE A 66 29.46 3.04 7.85
CA ILE A 66 29.27 1.64 7.51
C ILE A 66 28.58 0.90 8.65
N LYS A 67 27.69 -0.01 8.28
CA LYS A 67 27.04 -0.96 9.20
C LYS A 67 26.96 -2.33 8.51
N PRO A 68 26.88 -3.43 9.26
CA PRO A 68 26.56 -4.72 8.67
C PRO A 68 25.26 -4.65 7.86
N GLU A 69 25.13 -5.50 6.86
CA GLU A 69 23.94 -5.56 6.01
C GLU A 69 22.66 -5.92 6.78
N ALA A 70 22.81 -6.78 7.77
CA ALA A 70 21.72 -7.26 8.61
C ALA A 70 22.26 -7.76 9.94
N GLU A 71 21.36 -7.95 10.91
CA GLU A 71 21.65 -8.63 12.18
C GLU A 71 20.65 -9.75 12.35
N ILE A 72 21.11 -10.91 12.81
CA ILE A 72 20.24 -12.06 13.06
C ILE A 72 20.54 -12.69 14.41
N THR A 73 19.48 -13.05 15.14
CA THR A 73 19.58 -13.88 16.32
C THR A 73 19.31 -15.33 15.96
N ILE A 74 20.24 -16.22 16.22
CA ILE A 74 20.12 -17.66 16.03
C ILE A 74 20.41 -18.35 17.35
N ASP A 75 19.48 -19.15 17.83
CA ASP A 75 19.56 -19.88 19.11
C ASP A 75 20.00 -18.97 20.28
N GLY A 76 19.46 -17.75 20.30
CA GLY A 76 19.70 -16.77 21.36
C GLY A 76 20.95 -15.92 21.22
N ASN A 77 21.79 -16.17 20.22
CA ASN A 77 23.01 -15.38 19.98
C ASN A 77 22.83 -14.49 18.75
N SER A 78 23.33 -13.25 18.82
CA SER A 78 23.25 -12.27 17.73
C SER A 78 24.49 -12.31 16.86
N TYR A 79 24.30 -12.26 15.55
CA TYR A 79 25.36 -12.26 14.54
C TYR A 79 25.11 -11.17 13.51
N ASN A 80 26.20 -10.58 13.01
CA ASN A 80 26.14 -9.64 11.89
C ASN A 80 26.26 -10.37 10.55
N ILE A 81 25.54 -9.89 9.55
CA ILE A 81 25.64 -10.37 8.17
C ILE A 81 26.48 -9.35 7.40
N GLY A 82 27.63 -9.78 6.92
CA GLY A 82 28.61 -8.84 6.38
C GLY A 82 29.15 -7.93 7.48
N GLY A 83 29.70 -6.82 7.08
CA GLY A 83 30.25 -5.83 8.00
C GLY A 83 31.77 -5.71 7.93
N LEU A 84 32.23 -4.48 8.02
CA LEU A 84 33.61 -4.12 8.15
C LEU A 84 33.75 -3.10 9.28
N TYR A 85 34.98 -2.98 9.83
CA TYR A 85 35.22 -2.18 11.01
C TYR A 85 36.46 -1.31 10.81
N GLY A 86 36.56 -0.24 11.60
CA GLY A 86 37.71 0.65 11.57
C GLY A 86 37.41 2.03 10.99
N GLN A 87 36.12 2.39 10.86
CA GLN A 87 35.77 3.75 10.51
C GLN A 87 36.19 4.71 11.63
N ILE A 88 36.96 5.72 11.28
CA ILE A 88 37.61 6.63 12.26
C ILE A 88 36.58 7.63 12.78
N GLU A 89 35.80 8.21 11.92
CA GLU A 89 34.77 9.20 12.22
C GLU A 89 33.45 8.74 11.62
N ASN A 90 32.36 8.77 12.37
CA ASN A 90 31.08 8.21 11.98
C ASN A 90 30.12 9.23 11.33
N GLY A 91 30.56 10.46 11.13
CA GLY A 91 29.81 11.51 10.46
C GLY A 91 29.97 11.53 8.93
N TYR A 92 31.02 10.86 8.43
CA TYR A 92 31.33 10.80 6.99
C TYR A 92 32.28 9.63 6.70
N ILE A 93 32.36 9.23 5.44
CA ILE A 93 33.27 8.17 4.97
C ILE A 93 34.25 8.80 3.97
N ARG A 94 35.55 8.73 4.29
CA ARG A 94 36.60 9.11 3.35
C ARG A 94 36.98 7.91 2.49
N PRO A 95 37.15 8.08 1.16
CA PRO A 95 37.45 6.95 0.27
C PRO A 95 38.69 6.15 0.69
N GLU A 96 39.74 6.81 1.16
CA GLU A 96 40.98 6.15 1.63
C GLU A 96 40.79 5.28 2.86
N TRP A 97 39.77 5.51 3.67
CA TRP A 97 39.49 4.67 4.86
C TRP A 97 38.95 3.31 4.45
N VAL A 98 38.20 3.23 3.37
CA VAL A 98 37.52 1.99 2.93
C VAL A 98 38.53 0.87 2.68
N ASN A 99 39.72 1.20 2.13
CA ASN A 99 40.77 0.24 1.85
C ASN A 99 41.45 -0.33 3.12
N LYS A 100 41.20 0.30 4.28
CA LYS A 100 41.80 -0.08 5.58
C LYS A 100 40.80 -0.77 6.51
N PHE A 101 39.55 -0.90 6.11
CA PHE A 101 38.56 -1.60 6.93
C PHE A 101 38.89 -3.07 7.07
N VAL A 102 38.58 -3.61 8.23
CA VAL A 102 38.88 -5.01 8.60
C VAL A 102 37.60 -5.80 8.88
N ALA A 103 37.65 -7.10 8.63
CA ALA A 103 36.57 -8.02 8.94
C ALA A 103 36.75 -8.66 10.32
N HIS A 104 35.64 -9.13 10.93
CA HIS A 104 35.64 -9.93 12.14
C HIS A 104 35.20 -11.36 11.82
N ASP A 105 35.90 -12.37 12.38
CA ASP A 105 35.62 -13.78 12.11
C ASP A 105 34.27 -14.24 12.66
N SER A 106 33.71 -13.54 13.66
CA SER A 106 32.41 -13.83 14.23
C SER A 106 31.23 -13.47 13.33
N ASP A 107 31.46 -12.68 12.29
CA ASP A 107 30.42 -12.25 11.36
C ASP A 107 30.22 -13.28 10.24
N PHE A 108 29.04 -13.25 9.61
CA PHE A 108 28.83 -13.94 8.35
C PHE A 108 29.63 -13.26 7.26
N HIS A 109 30.34 -14.05 6.44
CA HIS A 109 31.24 -13.56 5.40
C HIS A 109 30.62 -13.74 4.02
N PHE A 110 30.81 -12.73 3.18
CA PHE A 110 30.41 -12.73 1.78
C PHE A 110 31.16 -13.82 1.01
N LEU A 111 30.40 -14.67 0.29
CA LEU A 111 30.92 -15.74 -0.54
C LEU A 111 30.85 -15.45 -2.03
N SER A 112 29.68 -15.08 -2.50
CA SER A 112 29.35 -14.94 -3.91
C SER A 112 28.12 -14.10 -4.11
N TYR A 113 27.87 -13.70 -5.36
CA TYR A 113 26.63 -13.02 -5.72
C TYR A 113 26.10 -13.50 -7.07
N GLU A 114 24.82 -13.31 -7.26
CA GLU A 114 24.11 -13.63 -8.50
C GLU A 114 23.26 -12.46 -8.91
N VAL A 115 23.20 -12.19 -10.23
CA VAL A 115 22.38 -11.13 -10.81
C VAL A 115 21.43 -11.75 -11.81
N ASN A 116 20.14 -11.44 -11.66
CA ASN A 116 19.09 -11.89 -12.58
C ASN A 116 18.20 -10.70 -12.94
N ASP A 117 17.37 -10.89 -13.96
CA ASP A 117 16.31 -9.95 -14.24
C ASP A 117 15.24 -10.02 -13.15
N LEU A 118 14.65 -8.87 -12.84
CA LEU A 118 13.61 -8.76 -11.83
C LEU A 118 12.37 -9.56 -12.25
N LYS A 119 11.84 -10.34 -11.31
CA LYS A 119 10.61 -11.11 -11.48
C LYS A 119 9.49 -10.51 -10.65
N PRO A 120 8.23 -10.61 -11.10
CA PRO A 120 7.09 -10.22 -10.27
C PRO A 120 7.09 -10.98 -8.93
N PHE A 121 6.81 -10.25 -7.84
CA PHE A 121 6.69 -10.86 -6.51
C PHE A 121 5.48 -11.78 -6.41
N LEU A 122 4.35 -11.40 -7.03
CA LEU A 122 3.14 -12.21 -7.09
C LEU A 122 2.84 -12.60 -8.54
N ASP A 123 2.46 -13.86 -8.75
CA ASP A 123 1.96 -14.35 -10.04
C ASP A 123 0.47 -14.00 -10.15
N ARG A 124 0.18 -12.81 -10.65
CA ARG A 124 -1.18 -12.26 -10.73
C ARG A 124 -1.84 -12.58 -12.06
N LYS A 125 -3.00 -13.23 -12.01
CA LYS A 125 -3.91 -13.34 -13.15
C LYS A 125 -4.85 -12.14 -13.16
N LEU A 126 -4.79 -11.32 -14.22
CA LEU A 126 -5.65 -10.15 -14.38
C LEU A 126 -6.98 -10.56 -15.00
N ASN A 127 -8.07 -10.37 -14.27
CA ASN A 127 -9.43 -10.62 -14.73
C ASN A 127 -10.31 -9.37 -14.70
N ILE A 128 -9.84 -8.30 -14.05
CA ILE A 128 -10.65 -7.13 -13.72
C ILE A 128 -9.95 -5.92 -14.33
N TRP A 129 -10.71 -4.93 -14.75
CA TRP A 129 -10.23 -3.80 -15.54
C TRP A 129 -8.91 -3.21 -15.01
N PRO A 130 -7.80 -3.38 -15.71
CA PRO A 130 -6.55 -2.70 -15.45
C PRO A 130 -6.35 -1.55 -16.42
N MET A 131 -5.60 -0.52 -16.04
CA MET A 131 -5.19 0.52 -16.99
C MET A 131 -4.29 -0.05 -18.10
N LYS A 132 -3.29 -0.79 -17.69
CA LYS A 132 -2.38 -1.54 -18.55
C LYS A 132 -1.66 -2.56 -17.70
N GLN A 133 -1.55 -3.79 -18.17
CA GLN A 133 -0.72 -4.75 -17.48
C GLN A 133 0.74 -4.31 -17.57
N GLN A 134 1.31 -3.92 -16.43
CA GLN A 134 2.73 -3.61 -16.32
C GLN A 134 3.40 -4.71 -15.52
N HIS A 135 4.44 -5.31 -16.12
CA HIS A 135 5.34 -6.19 -15.40
C HIS A 135 6.48 -5.35 -14.84
N PRO A 136 6.88 -5.51 -13.58
CA PRO A 136 8.03 -4.83 -13.04
C PRO A 136 9.28 -5.26 -13.82
N THR A 137 10.12 -4.31 -14.19
CA THR A 137 11.41 -4.52 -14.83
C THR A 137 12.53 -3.97 -13.96
N GLY A 138 13.70 -4.60 -14.06
CA GLY A 138 14.85 -4.20 -13.26
C GLY A 138 15.82 -5.36 -13.09
N LYS A 139 16.61 -5.29 -12.02
CA LYS A 139 17.59 -6.31 -11.66
C LYS A 139 17.39 -6.80 -10.24
N ASP A 140 17.60 -8.08 -10.06
CA ASP A 140 17.64 -8.76 -8.76
C ASP A 140 19.08 -9.18 -8.51
N ILE A 141 19.62 -8.82 -7.35
CA ILE A 141 20.93 -9.27 -6.90
C ILE A 141 20.82 -10.00 -5.57
N ALA A 142 21.48 -11.15 -5.48
CA ALA A 142 21.57 -11.96 -4.27
C ALA A 142 23.03 -12.03 -3.79
N PHE A 143 23.29 -11.55 -2.58
CA PHE A 143 24.57 -11.68 -1.91
C PHE A 143 24.52 -12.86 -0.94
N ASN A 144 25.39 -13.86 -1.12
CA ASN A 144 25.42 -15.09 -0.35
C ASN A 144 26.50 -15.03 0.74
N PHE A 145 26.14 -15.45 1.94
CA PHE A 145 27.02 -15.43 3.13
C PHE A 145 27.04 -16.78 3.84
N SER A 146 28.18 -17.06 4.47
CA SER A 146 28.32 -18.19 5.39
C SER A 146 29.13 -17.77 6.62
N SER A 147 29.09 -18.60 7.67
CA SER A 147 29.86 -18.37 8.90
C SER A 147 31.02 -19.35 9.01
N SER A 148 32.14 -18.91 9.57
CA SER A 148 33.28 -19.78 9.95
C SER A 148 33.10 -20.43 11.32
N LEU A 149 32.04 -20.04 12.07
CA LEU A 149 31.79 -20.59 13.41
C LEU A 149 31.20 -22.00 13.30
N ALA A 150 31.72 -22.93 14.10
CA ALA A 150 31.28 -24.33 14.05
C ALA A 150 29.79 -24.52 14.38
N THR A 151 29.24 -23.68 15.27
CA THR A 151 27.84 -23.71 15.67
C THR A 151 26.88 -23.26 14.54
N LEU A 152 27.42 -22.59 13.52
CA LEU A 152 26.66 -22.09 12.38
C LEU A 152 27.03 -22.82 11.08
N ASP A 153 27.68 -23.96 11.19
CA ASP A 153 28.00 -24.79 10.03
C ASP A 153 26.72 -25.16 9.27
N SER A 154 26.76 -25.01 7.95
CA SER A 154 25.64 -25.27 7.05
C SER A 154 24.43 -24.35 7.25
N ILE A 155 24.59 -23.22 7.92
CA ILE A 155 23.61 -22.12 7.97
C ILE A 155 24.04 -21.06 6.95
N PHE A 156 23.18 -20.78 5.98
CA PHE A 156 23.47 -19.81 4.91
C PHE A 156 22.49 -18.63 4.98
N VAL A 157 23.03 -17.44 4.75
CA VAL A 157 22.22 -16.20 4.70
C VAL A 157 22.40 -15.57 3.33
N THR A 158 21.28 -15.15 2.73
CA THR A 158 21.29 -14.40 1.47
C THR A 158 20.64 -13.06 1.67
N VAL A 159 21.32 -11.98 1.27
CA VAL A 159 20.76 -10.63 1.23
C VAL A 159 20.35 -10.34 -0.20
N HIS A 160 19.08 -10.06 -0.39
CA HIS A 160 18.48 -9.80 -1.69
C HIS A 160 18.20 -8.32 -1.88
N TYR A 161 18.52 -7.80 -3.05
CA TYR A 161 18.16 -6.46 -3.50
C TYR A 161 17.44 -6.54 -4.84
N GLU A 162 16.33 -5.82 -4.96
CA GLU A 162 15.58 -5.68 -6.22
C GLU A 162 15.59 -4.23 -6.61
N LEU A 163 16.28 -3.91 -7.70
CA LEU A 163 16.43 -2.55 -8.22
C LEU A 163 15.48 -2.37 -9.41
N HIS A 164 14.53 -1.44 -9.27
CA HIS A 164 13.50 -1.19 -10.27
C HIS A 164 13.92 -0.17 -11.33
N ASP A 165 13.50 -0.40 -12.57
CA ASP A 165 13.66 0.58 -13.64
C ASP A 165 12.74 1.79 -13.44
N GLY A 166 13.22 2.97 -13.73
CA GLY A 166 12.41 4.18 -13.85
C GLY A 166 11.89 4.81 -12.57
N ILE A 167 12.32 4.32 -11.41
CA ILE A 167 11.93 4.82 -10.09
C ILE A 167 13.09 4.68 -9.10
N PRO A 168 13.32 5.65 -8.19
CA PRO A 168 14.41 5.55 -7.21
C PRO A 168 14.07 4.58 -6.07
N LEU A 169 13.83 3.32 -6.41
CA LEU A 169 13.35 2.27 -5.51
C LEU A 169 14.27 1.07 -5.52
N ILE A 170 14.62 0.63 -4.32
CA ILE A 170 15.26 -0.67 -4.10
C ILE A 170 14.51 -1.41 -3.00
N VAL A 171 14.33 -2.71 -3.19
CA VAL A 171 13.67 -3.58 -2.21
C VAL A 171 14.71 -4.51 -1.62
N LYS A 172 14.81 -4.56 -0.30
CA LYS A 172 15.76 -5.40 0.41
C LYS A 172 15.04 -6.42 1.29
N TRP A 173 15.50 -7.66 1.25
CA TRP A 173 15.05 -8.72 2.14
C TRP A 173 16.15 -9.74 2.36
N VAL A 174 16.01 -10.53 3.42
CA VAL A 174 17.03 -11.48 3.86
C VAL A 174 16.40 -12.85 3.99
N SER A 175 17.10 -13.87 3.52
CA SER A 175 16.71 -15.26 3.72
C SER A 175 17.77 -16.02 4.50
N VAL A 176 17.31 -16.96 5.34
CA VAL A 176 18.16 -17.83 6.15
C VAL A 176 17.80 -19.28 5.83
N LYS A 177 18.78 -20.04 5.38
CA LYS A 177 18.58 -21.45 5.05
C LYS A 177 19.29 -22.34 6.06
N ASN A 178 18.54 -23.26 6.67
CA ASN A 178 19.08 -24.27 7.56
C ASN A 178 19.42 -25.55 6.78
N ASN A 179 20.65 -25.67 6.33
CA ASN A 179 21.15 -26.90 5.71
C ASN A 179 21.87 -27.81 6.73
N SER A 180 21.75 -27.53 8.01
CA SER A 180 22.30 -28.37 9.08
C SER A 180 21.41 -29.59 9.35
N THR A 181 21.85 -30.45 10.26
CA THR A 181 21.10 -31.64 10.68
C THR A 181 20.22 -31.40 11.90
N HIS A 182 20.21 -30.20 12.45
CA HIS A 182 19.45 -29.86 13.66
C HIS A 182 18.55 -28.65 13.46
N VAL A 183 17.56 -28.53 14.34
CA VAL A 183 16.64 -27.38 14.36
C VAL A 183 17.38 -26.15 14.88
N ILE A 184 17.15 -25.01 14.24
CA ILE A 184 17.61 -23.70 14.75
C ILE A 184 16.41 -22.79 14.99
N THR A 185 16.54 -21.84 15.89
CA THR A 185 15.53 -20.82 16.15
C THR A 185 16.03 -19.46 15.69
N VAL A 186 15.35 -18.89 14.71
CA VAL A 186 15.60 -17.51 14.28
C VAL A 186 14.78 -16.57 15.18
N GLY A 187 15.47 -15.72 15.88
CA GLY A 187 14.85 -14.69 16.72
C GLY A 187 14.71 -13.37 15.97
N LYS A 188 15.15 -12.28 16.59
CA LYS A 188 15.13 -10.96 15.98
C LYS A 188 16.00 -10.94 14.71
N LEU A 189 15.41 -10.55 13.59
CA LEU A 189 16.12 -10.33 12.34
C LEU A 189 15.95 -8.87 11.91
N VAL A 190 17.06 -8.12 11.95
CA VAL A 190 17.14 -6.76 11.41
C VAL A 190 17.57 -6.88 9.96
N ASN A 191 16.62 -6.73 9.03
CA ASN A 191 16.91 -6.97 7.62
C ASN A 191 17.47 -5.75 6.89
N GLU A 192 17.41 -4.56 7.51
CA GLU A 192 18.07 -3.36 7.03
C GLU A 192 18.56 -2.53 8.21
N GLN A 193 19.75 -1.98 8.08
CA GLN A 193 20.27 -0.97 9.00
C GLN A 193 21.16 0.00 8.24
N LEU A 194 20.88 1.29 8.41
CA LEU A 194 21.57 2.36 7.72
C LEU A 194 21.94 3.47 8.69
N ALA A 195 23.22 3.79 8.74
CA ALA A 195 23.71 4.98 9.42
C ALA A 195 23.55 6.18 8.49
N LEU A 196 22.39 6.82 8.56
CA LEU A 196 22.00 7.89 7.65
C LEU A 196 22.51 9.24 8.14
N VAL A 197 22.69 10.16 7.21
CA VAL A 197 23.03 11.55 7.51
C VAL A 197 21.85 12.17 8.23
N GLU A 198 22.08 12.70 9.43
CA GLU A 198 21.03 13.40 10.19
C GLU A 198 20.68 14.75 9.54
N GLU A 199 19.45 15.15 9.62
CA GLU A 199 19.01 16.47 9.17
C GLU A 199 19.28 17.54 10.22
N GLU A 200 19.15 17.17 11.49
CA GLU A 200 19.50 18.02 12.63
C GLU A 200 20.13 17.19 13.72
N SER A 201 21.26 17.64 14.26
CA SER A 201 21.88 17.06 15.44
C SER A 201 21.02 17.32 16.67
N ALA A 202 20.74 16.29 17.46
CA ALA A 202 20.09 16.46 18.76
C ALA A 202 21.14 16.89 19.81
N VAL A 203 20.93 18.02 20.43
CA VAL A 203 21.75 18.46 21.58
C VAL A 203 21.35 17.67 22.83
N VAL A 204 20.05 17.62 23.08
CA VAL A 204 19.43 16.87 24.17
C VAL A 204 18.13 16.29 23.61
N GLY A 205 17.87 15.03 23.88
CA GLY A 205 16.63 14.42 23.44
C GLY A 205 16.50 12.97 23.82
N THR A 206 15.30 12.44 23.65
CA THR A 206 15.00 11.02 23.78
C THR A 206 14.86 10.40 22.38
N PRO A 207 14.93 9.07 22.25
CA PRO A 207 14.71 8.41 20.97
C PRO A 207 13.41 8.82 20.28
N GLU A 208 12.36 9.08 21.04
CA GLU A 208 11.05 9.51 20.53
C GLU A 208 11.08 10.91 19.90
N GLN A 209 12.05 11.72 20.27
CA GLN A 209 12.25 13.08 19.75
C GLN A 209 13.23 13.12 18.58
N MET A 210 13.83 11.99 18.23
CA MET A 210 14.78 11.91 17.12
C MET A 210 14.09 12.21 15.81
N LYS A 211 14.75 13.02 14.98
CA LYS A 211 14.24 13.35 13.66
C LYS A 211 14.61 12.27 12.64
N LYS A 212 13.67 11.97 11.77
CA LYS A 212 13.85 11.02 10.68
C LYS A 212 14.62 11.68 9.54
N GLN A 213 15.36 10.88 8.77
CA GLN A 213 15.91 11.33 7.49
C GLN A 213 14.76 11.33 6.45
N HIS A 214 14.37 12.50 5.94
CA HIS A 214 13.26 12.64 4.99
C HIS A 214 13.65 12.29 3.55
N GLY A 215 14.93 12.13 3.26
CA GLY A 215 15.40 11.72 1.93
C GLY A 215 15.12 10.27 1.58
N ILE A 216 14.55 9.51 2.47
CA ILE A 216 14.16 8.10 2.26
C ILE A 216 12.79 7.83 2.87
N TYR A 217 11.95 7.16 2.12
CA TYR A 217 10.68 6.61 2.57
C TYR A 217 10.81 5.09 2.65
N LEU A 218 10.34 4.52 3.74
CA LEU A 218 10.43 3.09 4.00
C LEU A 218 9.04 2.51 4.21
N GLU A 219 8.78 1.40 3.56
CA GLU A 219 7.57 0.61 3.79
C GLU A 219 7.94 -0.86 3.67
N THR A 220 7.55 -1.64 4.67
CA THR A 220 7.74 -3.09 4.63
C THR A 220 6.43 -3.79 4.32
N ASN A 221 6.53 -5.05 3.88
CA ASN A 221 5.35 -5.90 3.74
C ASN A 221 4.96 -6.59 5.05
N TYR A 222 5.42 -6.08 6.18
CA TYR A 222 4.81 -6.43 7.45
C TYR A 222 3.39 -5.88 7.45
N ALA A 223 2.41 -6.74 7.53
CA ALA A 223 1.02 -6.43 7.18
C ALA A 223 0.39 -5.31 8.03
N PHE A 224 1.00 -5.00 9.15
CA PHE A 224 0.45 -4.06 10.12
C PHE A 224 1.14 -2.69 10.11
N ASN A 225 2.02 -2.46 9.17
CA ASN A 225 2.47 -1.11 8.86
C ASN A 225 1.26 -0.32 8.34
N ASN A 226 1.19 0.96 8.69
CA ASN A 226 0.08 1.83 8.26
C ASN A 226 -1.31 1.31 8.65
N ALA A 227 -1.44 0.62 9.77
CA ALA A 227 -2.73 0.22 10.30
C ALA A 227 -3.67 1.43 10.49
N MET A 228 -4.98 1.19 10.60
CA MET A 228 -5.96 2.27 10.79
C MET A 228 -5.71 3.10 12.05
N ARG A 229 -5.04 2.53 13.05
CA ARG A 229 -4.61 3.26 14.25
C ARG A 229 -3.16 3.70 14.09
N TYR A 230 -2.92 4.99 14.23
CA TYR A 230 -1.58 5.56 14.07
C TYR A 230 -0.58 5.05 15.12
N ASP A 231 -1.05 4.66 16.30
CA ASP A 231 -0.21 4.17 17.40
C ASP A 231 0.37 2.77 17.19
N ILE A 232 -0.16 2.05 16.20
CA ILE A 232 0.34 0.74 15.79
C ILE A 232 0.76 0.69 14.32
N SER A 233 0.76 1.85 13.65
CA SER A 233 1.30 1.96 12.30
C SER A 233 2.82 1.87 12.33
N ASP A 234 3.38 1.33 11.27
CA ASP A 234 4.84 1.22 11.08
C ASP A 234 5.56 0.56 12.27
N GLN A 235 5.21 -0.68 12.55
CA GLN A 235 5.82 -1.46 13.64
C GLN A 235 7.22 -2.00 13.29
N THR A 236 7.77 -1.68 12.13
CA THR A 236 9.04 -2.26 11.67
C THR A 236 10.16 -1.26 11.51
N THR A 237 9.85 0.02 11.31
CA THR A 237 10.87 1.06 11.06
C THR A 237 11.22 1.77 12.35
N HIS A 238 12.50 1.66 12.76
CA HIS A 238 12.98 2.23 14.01
C HIS A 238 14.08 3.26 13.75
N TRP A 239 13.83 4.49 14.20
CA TRP A 239 14.78 5.60 14.09
C TRP A 239 15.45 5.78 15.45
N LEU A 240 16.76 5.48 15.52
CA LEU A 240 17.50 5.35 16.76
C LEU A 240 18.67 6.33 16.82
N THR A 241 19.21 6.50 18.03
CA THR A 241 20.53 7.08 18.21
C THR A 241 21.60 6.06 17.81
N ASP A 242 22.72 6.54 17.29
CA ASP A 242 23.87 5.71 16.98
C ASP A 242 24.90 5.87 18.10
N SER A 243 25.16 4.79 18.86
CA SER A 243 26.03 4.82 20.02
C SER A 243 27.50 5.14 19.69
N VAL A 244 27.90 4.95 18.44
CA VAL A 244 29.26 5.26 17.98
C VAL A 244 29.37 6.61 17.28
N TYR A 245 28.25 7.26 17.04
CA TYR A 245 28.23 8.61 16.47
C TYR A 245 27.96 9.63 17.56
N THR A 246 29.08 10.23 18.05
CA THR A 246 29.06 11.15 19.19
C THR A 246 29.36 12.58 18.74
N SER A 247 28.82 13.55 19.47
CA SER A 247 29.04 14.96 19.25
C SER A 247 29.27 15.67 20.59
N GLN A 248 30.21 16.61 20.61
CA GLN A 248 30.45 17.43 21.80
C GLN A 248 29.30 18.34 22.19
N VAL A 249 28.42 18.65 21.23
CA VAL A 249 27.21 19.42 21.47
C VAL A 249 26.03 18.57 21.91
N ASN A 250 26.12 17.26 21.81
CA ASN A 250 25.14 16.33 22.34
C ASN A 250 25.56 15.86 23.73
N TYR A 251 24.89 16.37 24.76
CA TYR A 251 25.25 16.05 26.16
C TYR A 251 25.13 14.58 26.51
N ASN A 252 24.34 13.81 25.72
CA ASN A 252 24.27 12.35 25.89
C ASN A 252 25.32 11.61 25.05
N TYR A 253 26.15 12.34 24.33
CA TYR A 253 27.15 11.81 23.41
C TYR A 253 26.64 10.82 22.38
N GLN A 254 25.37 10.94 22.04
CA GLN A 254 24.69 10.10 21.04
C GLN A 254 23.98 10.98 20.05
N THR A 255 24.19 10.69 18.78
CA THR A 255 23.59 11.44 17.69
C THR A 255 22.65 10.53 16.89
N PRO A 256 21.48 11.00 16.43
CA PRO A 256 20.72 10.25 15.46
C PRO A 256 21.54 10.26 14.15
N CYS A 257 21.29 9.58 13.10
CA CYS A 257 20.08 8.91 12.74
C CYS A 257 20.48 7.48 12.34
N LEU A 258 20.15 6.53 13.16
CA LEU A 258 20.36 5.12 12.84
C LEU A 258 19.01 4.49 12.53
N LEU A 259 18.85 4.02 11.30
CA LEU A 259 17.68 3.30 10.88
C LEU A 259 17.90 1.80 11.07
N LYS A 260 16.95 1.14 11.73
CA LYS A 260 16.86 -0.33 11.78
C LYS A 260 15.46 -0.79 11.43
N VAL A 261 15.36 -1.84 10.62
CA VAL A 261 14.09 -2.40 10.17
C VAL A 261 13.95 -3.82 10.68
N TYR A 262 12.98 -4.04 11.54
CA TYR A 262 12.65 -5.35 12.10
C TYR A 262 11.27 -5.37 12.75
N PRO A 263 10.51 -6.49 12.66
CA PRO A 263 9.29 -6.67 13.45
C PRO A 263 9.64 -6.91 14.93
N GLU A 264 9.10 -6.12 15.84
CA GLU A 264 9.43 -6.23 17.27
C GLU A 264 8.93 -7.53 17.93
N LYS A 265 7.79 -8.04 17.47
CA LYS A 265 7.09 -9.17 18.10
C LYS A 265 7.48 -10.53 17.52
N VAL A 266 8.47 -10.59 16.65
CA VAL A 266 8.97 -11.84 16.07
C VAL A 266 10.28 -12.19 16.76
N THR A 267 10.23 -13.10 17.71
CA THR A 267 11.36 -13.40 18.60
C THR A 267 11.74 -14.87 18.64
N GLY A 268 11.07 -15.74 17.91
CA GLY A 268 11.45 -17.15 17.86
C GLY A 268 10.70 -17.95 16.81
N VAL A 269 11.27 -18.10 15.62
CA VAL A 269 10.76 -18.96 14.55
C VAL A 269 11.68 -20.15 14.35
N GLU A 270 11.18 -21.36 14.52
CA GLU A 270 11.96 -22.58 14.33
C GLU A 270 12.13 -22.91 12.84
N LEU A 271 13.35 -23.27 12.46
CA LEU A 271 13.67 -23.81 11.14
C LEU A 271 14.15 -25.25 11.31
N GLN A 272 13.40 -26.17 10.74
CA GLN A 272 13.81 -27.56 10.59
C GLN A 272 14.94 -27.68 9.54
N PRO A 273 15.74 -28.77 9.54
CA PRO A 273 16.67 -29.02 8.45
C PRO A 273 15.99 -28.90 7.08
N GLY A 274 16.55 -28.08 6.21
CA GLY A 274 16.01 -27.81 4.88
C GLY A 274 15.08 -26.59 4.77
N ASP A 275 14.60 -26.05 5.90
CA ASP A 275 13.70 -24.89 5.91
C ASP A 275 14.42 -23.57 5.59
N ILE A 276 13.67 -22.64 5.02
CA ILE A 276 14.12 -21.28 4.73
C ILE A 276 13.23 -20.28 5.47
N PHE A 277 13.84 -19.36 6.19
CA PHE A 277 13.15 -18.18 6.73
C PHE A 277 13.35 -17.00 5.79
N LYS A 278 12.29 -16.27 5.49
CA LYS A 278 12.34 -15.03 4.70
C LYS A 278 11.88 -13.87 5.57
N SER A 279 12.71 -12.84 5.64
CA SER A 279 12.37 -11.61 6.37
C SER A 279 11.26 -10.84 5.67
N VAL A 280 10.81 -9.75 6.32
CA VAL A 280 10.00 -8.74 5.64
C VAL A 280 10.77 -8.16 4.45
N ARG A 281 10.04 -7.73 3.44
CA ARG A 281 10.58 -7.02 2.27
C ARG A 281 10.51 -5.52 2.59
N THR A 282 11.66 -4.86 2.58
CA THR A 282 11.77 -3.43 2.87
C THR A 282 11.88 -2.65 1.57
N HIS A 283 10.89 -1.83 1.29
CA HIS A 283 10.86 -0.94 0.14
C HIS A 283 11.53 0.37 0.55
N GLU A 284 12.62 0.70 -0.10
CA GLU A 284 13.44 1.89 0.17
C GLU A 284 13.32 2.82 -1.03
N LEU A 285 12.55 3.89 -0.85
CA LEU A 285 12.19 4.84 -1.88
C LEU A 285 12.85 6.18 -1.59
N LEU A 286 13.70 6.66 -2.49
CA LEU A 286 14.40 7.92 -2.28
C LEU A 286 13.53 9.12 -2.62
N MET A 287 13.59 10.13 -1.77
CA MET A 287 12.84 11.38 -1.88
C MET A 287 13.80 12.54 -2.15
N ASP A 288 13.41 13.46 -3.01
CA ASP A 288 14.20 14.63 -3.36
C ASP A 288 13.56 15.95 -2.92
N SER A 289 12.47 15.90 -2.16
CA SER A 289 11.70 17.07 -1.76
C SER A 289 10.98 16.84 -0.44
N TYR A 290 10.73 17.95 0.28
CA TYR A 290 9.82 17.98 1.44
C TYR A 290 8.38 18.28 1.01
N ASP A 291 8.14 18.67 -0.23
CA ASP A 291 6.80 18.96 -0.73
C ASP A 291 5.90 17.72 -0.66
N ARG A 292 4.81 17.87 0.08
CA ARG A 292 3.88 16.76 0.34
C ARG A 292 3.28 16.18 -0.94
N GLU A 293 2.95 17.03 -1.90
CA GLU A 293 2.38 16.58 -3.17
C GLU A 293 3.39 15.75 -3.97
N ARG A 294 4.62 16.25 -4.08
CA ARG A 294 5.67 15.51 -4.78
C ARG A 294 5.98 14.18 -4.11
N ARG A 295 6.10 14.16 -2.78
CA ARG A 295 6.32 12.92 -2.02
C ARG A 295 5.19 11.92 -2.25
N GLY A 296 3.94 12.39 -2.26
CA GLY A 296 2.77 11.55 -2.54
C GLY A 296 2.80 10.95 -3.95
N LEU A 297 3.19 11.73 -4.95
CA LEU A 297 3.36 11.25 -6.33
C LEU A 297 4.40 10.13 -6.41
N VAL A 298 5.51 10.27 -5.71
CA VAL A 298 6.58 9.25 -5.68
C VAL A 298 6.10 7.96 -5.01
N ILE A 299 5.41 8.07 -3.88
CA ILE A 299 4.86 6.90 -3.16
C ILE A 299 3.81 6.18 -4.01
N ARG A 300 2.89 6.90 -4.64
CA ARG A 300 1.88 6.29 -5.53
C ARG A 300 2.52 5.59 -6.72
N LYS A 301 3.60 6.16 -7.26
CA LYS A 301 4.37 5.52 -8.33
C LYS A 301 5.03 4.22 -7.88
N MET A 302 5.48 4.16 -6.63
CA MET A 302 5.99 2.92 -6.03
C MET A 302 4.91 1.84 -6.02
N TYR A 303 3.71 2.13 -5.56
CA TYR A 303 2.63 1.13 -5.55
C TYR A 303 2.29 0.63 -6.95
N ARG A 304 2.28 1.50 -7.94
CA ARG A 304 2.09 1.09 -9.35
C ARG A 304 3.17 0.14 -9.84
N ALA A 305 4.40 0.32 -9.37
CA ALA A 305 5.53 -0.52 -9.76
C ALA A 305 5.54 -1.86 -9.04
N VAL A 306 5.37 -1.88 -7.71
CA VAL A 306 5.54 -3.09 -6.90
C VAL A 306 4.24 -3.83 -6.61
N ALA A 307 3.09 -3.18 -6.74
CA ALA A 307 1.78 -3.74 -6.47
C ALA A 307 0.79 -3.43 -7.59
N PRO A 308 1.05 -3.90 -8.83
CA PRO A 308 0.21 -3.55 -10.00
C PRO A 308 -1.24 -4.02 -9.86
N TRP A 309 -1.53 -5.01 -9.04
CA TRP A 309 -2.90 -5.44 -8.71
C TRP A 309 -3.72 -4.33 -8.05
N THR A 310 -3.09 -3.36 -7.38
CA THR A 310 -3.79 -2.21 -6.80
C THR A 310 -4.32 -1.23 -7.86
N MET A 311 -3.89 -1.37 -9.11
CA MET A 311 -4.37 -0.58 -10.24
C MET A 311 -5.67 -1.11 -10.84
N GLU A 312 -6.07 -2.33 -10.51
CA GLU A 312 -7.38 -2.85 -10.87
C GLU A 312 -8.46 -2.04 -10.13
N ASN A 313 -9.43 -1.53 -10.88
CA ASN A 313 -10.46 -0.65 -10.33
C ASN A 313 -11.82 -0.91 -10.95
N PRO A 314 -12.44 -2.06 -10.68
CA PRO A 314 -13.74 -2.39 -11.22
C PRO A 314 -14.83 -1.49 -10.64
N ILE A 315 -15.85 -1.23 -11.43
CA ILE A 315 -17.06 -0.53 -10.98
C ILE A 315 -17.94 -1.55 -10.28
N PHE A 316 -18.03 -1.47 -8.97
CA PHE A 316 -18.76 -2.47 -8.19
C PHE A 316 -19.89 -1.88 -7.34
N MET A 317 -20.92 -2.69 -7.14
CA MET A 317 -21.99 -2.45 -6.18
C MET A 317 -21.79 -3.37 -4.98
N HIS A 318 -21.92 -2.83 -3.77
CA HIS A 318 -22.09 -3.65 -2.57
C HIS A 318 -23.57 -3.86 -2.30
N LEU A 319 -23.98 -5.12 -2.27
CA LEU A 319 -25.36 -5.51 -2.05
C LEU A 319 -25.57 -6.01 -0.63
N VAL A 320 -26.62 -5.53 0.03
CA VAL A 320 -27.14 -6.13 1.26
C VAL A 320 -28.40 -6.89 0.89
N SER A 321 -28.28 -8.20 0.70
CA SER A 321 -29.37 -9.07 0.23
C SER A 321 -29.98 -9.90 1.35
N ARG A 322 -31.27 -10.18 1.23
CA ARG A 322 -32.02 -11.07 2.12
C ARG A 322 -32.38 -12.42 1.49
N ASN A 323 -32.40 -12.45 0.16
CA ASN A 323 -32.80 -13.62 -0.62
C ASN A 323 -32.18 -13.60 -2.02
N ASP A 324 -32.30 -14.71 -2.75
CA ASP A 324 -31.71 -14.90 -4.07
C ASP A 324 -32.34 -13.99 -5.13
N ASP A 325 -33.62 -13.66 -5.03
CA ASP A 325 -34.29 -12.77 -5.98
C ASP A 325 -33.70 -11.35 -5.94
N GLU A 326 -33.31 -10.87 -4.76
CA GLU A 326 -32.61 -9.58 -4.64
C GLU A 326 -31.23 -9.60 -5.31
N VAL A 327 -30.55 -10.74 -5.27
CA VAL A 327 -29.25 -10.93 -5.96
C VAL A 327 -29.46 -10.89 -7.47
N ILE A 328 -30.45 -11.60 -8.00
CA ILE A 328 -30.77 -11.63 -9.43
C ILE A 328 -31.15 -10.23 -9.91
N ASN A 329 -32.00 -9.53 -9.16
CA ASN A 329 -32.38 -8.14 -9.48
C ASN A 329 -31.16 -7.21 -9.51
N ALA A 330 -30.27 -7.31 -8.53
CA ALA A 330 -29.05 -6.49 -8.47
C ALA A 330 -28.11 -6.79 -9.65
N ILE A 331 -27.95 -8.04 -10.05
CA ILE A 331 -27.17 -8.43 -11.23
C ILE A 331 -27.76 -7.77 -12.48
N ASN A 332 -29.07 -7.84 -12.66
CA ASN A 332 -29.75 -7.22 -13.79
C ASN A 332 -29.59 -5.70 -13.80
N GLN A 333 -29.67 -5.06 -12.63
CA GLN A 333 -29.47 -3.61 -12.51
C GLN A 333 -28.02 -3.20 -12.80
N CYS A 334 -27.04 -3.98 -12.36
CA CYS A 334 -25.63 -3.76 -12.71
C CYS A 334 -25.44 -3.83 -14.23
N SER A 335 -25.98 -4.84 -14.87
CA SER A 335 -25.90 -5.01 -16.32
C SER A 335 -26.56 -3.84 -17.07
N ALA A 336 -27.72 -3.38 -16.62
CA ALA A 336 -28.47 -2.29 -17.26
C ALA A 336 -27.80 -0.92 -17.12
N THR A 337 -26.92 -0.71 -16.14
CA THR A 337 -26.32 0.59 -15.83
C THR A 337 -24.84 0.71 -16.14
N GLY A 338 -24.21 -0.39 -16.55
CA GLY A 338 -22.77 -0.41 -16.87
C GLY A 338 -21.86 -0.74 -15.72
N TYR A 339 -22.40 -1.13 -14.56
CA TYR A 339 -21.62 -1.70 -13.46
C TYR A 339 -20.94 -2.98 -13.91
N GLU A 340 -19.82 -3.30 -13.28
CA GLU A 340 -18.95 -4.41 -13.69
C GLU A 340 -18.93 -5.57 -12.70
N ALA A 341 -19.27 -5.28 -11.45
CA ALA A 341 -19.19 -6.27 -10.38
C ALA A 341 -20.23 -6.04 -9.30
N LEU A 342 -20.56 -7.13 -8.59
CA LEU A 342 -21.45 -7.15 -7.45
C LEU A 342 -20.77 -7.86 -6.29
N ILE A 343 -20.71 -7.22 -5.13
CA ILE A 343 -20.18 -7.81 -3.90
C ILE A 343 -21.32 -7.99 -2.91
N LEU A 344 -21.54 -9.23 -2.48
CA LEU A 344 -22.45 -9.56 -1.39
C LEU A 344 -21.78 -9.20 -0.09
N SER A 345 -22.11 -8.01 0.43
CA SER A 345 -21.39 -7.36 1.52
C SER A 345 -21.88 -7.82 2.90
N PHE A 346 -21.32 -7.20 3.94
CA PHE A 346 -21.73 -7.43 5.32
C PHE A 346 -23.27 -7.30 5.48
N GLY A 347 -23.88 -8.29 6.11
CA GLY A 347 -25.32 -8.35 6.30
C GLY A 347 -26.10 -9.05 5.18
N SER A 348 -25.47 -9.42 4.07
CA SER A 348 -26.07 -10.26 3.03
C SER A 348 -26.24 -11.70 3.50
N HIS A 349 -27.20 -12.42 2.91
CA HIS A 349 -27.49 -13.81 3.26
C HIS A 349 -26.48 -14.82 2.69
N CYS A 350 -25.45 -14.36 1.98
CA CYS A 350 -24.39 -15.22 1.49
C CYS A 350 -23.41 -15.56 2.62
N ASN A 351 -23.22 -16.85 2.87
CA ASN A 351 -22.22 -17.34 3.83
C ASN A 351 -21.12 -18.12 3.11
N MET A 352 -19.96 -17.48 2.93
CA MET A 352 -18.80 -18.11 2.30
C MET A 352 -18.19 -19.24 3.15
N GLU A 353 -18.52 -19.30 4.45
CA GLU A 353 -18.01 -20.29 5.37
C GLU A 353 -18.88 -21.55 5.44
N ASP A 354 -20.00 -21.58 4.73
CA ASP A 354 -20.86 -22.74 4.61
C ASP A 354 -20.40 -23.61 3.43
N SER A 355 -19.71 -24.70 3.73
CA SER A 355 -19.14 -25.64 2.75
C SER A 355 -20.11 -26.72 2.28
N SER A 356 -21.39 -26.66 2.68
CA SER A 356 -22.39 -27.64 2.26
C SER A 356 -22.56 -27.65 0.74
N ALA A 357 -22.82 -28.85 0.20
CA ALA A 357 -23.05 -29.02 -1.25
C ALA A 357 -24.21 -28.16 -1.75
N GLU A 358 -25.26 -27.99 -0.95
CA GLU A 358 -26.43 -27.17 -1.24
C GLU A 358 -26.07 -25.69 -1.38
N ASN A 359 -25.31 -25.15 -0.42
CA ASN A 359 -24.87 -23.76 -0.44
C ASN A 359 -23.95 -23.47 -1.64
N ILE A 360 -22.99 -24.34 -1.90
CA ILE A 360 -22.09 -24.24 -3.04
C ILE A 360 -22.87 -24.26 -4.36
N ALA A 361 -23.81 -25.19 -4.52
CA ALA A 361 -24.61 -25.32 -5.75
C ALA A 361 -25.45 -24.06 -5.99
N LYS A 362 -26.07 -23.51 -4.97
CA LYS A 362 -26.86 -22.28 -5.04
C LYS A 362 -26.02 -21.09 -5.50
N TRP A 363 -24.90 -20.85 -4.86
CA TRP A 363 -24.04 -19.70 -5.20
C TRP A 363 -23.30 -19.90 -6.51
N ARG A 364 -23.01 -21.12 -6.90
CA ARG A 364 -22.51 -21.42 -8.26
C ARG A 364 -23.52 -21.03 -9.34
N LYS A 365 -24.79 -21.35 -9.13
CA LYS A 365 -25.86 -20.98 -10.06
C LYS A 365 -25.99 -19.46 -10.18
N LEU A 366 -25.94 -18.73 -9.06
CA LEU A 366 -26.01 -17.28 -9.05
C LEU A 366 -24.78 -16.63 -9.70
N ALA A 367 -23.58 -17.19 -9.46
CA ALA A 367 -22.36 -16.75 -10.09
C ALA A 367 -22.40 -16.95 -11.62
N ASP A 368 -22.86 -18.10 -12.08
CA ASP A 368 -23.04 -18.38 -13.50
C ASP A 368 -24.02 -17.40 -14.15
N TYR A 369 -25.11 -17.06 -13.45
CA TYR A 369 -26.05 -16.04 -13.92
C TYR A 369 -25.38 -14.66 -14.04
N ALA A 370 -24.64 -14.24 -13.01
CA ALA A 370 -23.91 -12.98 -13.05
C ALA A 370 -22.94 -12.95 -14.25
N HIS A 371 -22.16 -14.00 -14.44
CA HIS A 371 -21.21 -14.12 -15.54
C HIS A 371 -21.93 -14.08 -16.91
N SER A 372 -23.11 -14.68 -17.03
CA SER A 372 -23.92 -14.62 -18.27
C SER A 372 -24.35 -13.20 -18.62
N LYS A 373 -24.40 -12.30 -17.63
CA LYS A 373 -24.70 -10.87 -17.79
C LYS A 373 -23.45 -10.00 -17.89
N GLY A 374 -22.26 -10.60 -17.88
CA GLY A 374 -20.99 -9.89 -17.91
C GLY A 374 -20.63 -9.23 -16.56
N ILE A 375 -21.22 -9.68 -15.46
CA ILE A 375 -21.01 -9.13 -14.12
C ILE A 375 -20.18 -10.11 -13.28
N LEU A 376 -19.13 -9.58 -12.64
CA LEU A 376 -18.35 -10.32 -11.65
C LEU A 376 -19.11 -10.36 -10.34
N ILE A 377 -18.86 -11.39 -9.53
CA ILE A 377 -19.54 -11.55 -8.24
C ILE A 377 -18.53 -11.85 -7.12
N GLY A 378 -18.77 -11.28 -5.96
CA GLY A 378 -17.96 -11.47 -4.78
C GLY A 378 -18.77 -11.66 -3.51
N GLY A 379 -18.10 -12.14 -2.49
CA GLY A 379 -18.68 -12.35 -1.17
C GLY A 379 -17.80 -11.78 -0.06
N TYR A 380 -18.38 -11.70 1.12
CA TYR A 380 -17.79 -11.11 2.31
C TYR A 380 -17.53 -12.16 3.40
N SER A 381 -16.40 -12.02 4.10
CA SER A 381 -16.13 -12.77 5.32
C SER A 381 -15.39 -11.88 6.32
N LEU A 382 -15.84 -11.89 7.56
CA LEU A 382 -15.22 -11.23 8.72
C LEU A 382 -14.40 -12.27 9.50
N PHE A 383 -13.09 -12.05 9.61
CA PHE A 383 -12.23 -12.96 10.36
C PHE A 383 -12.24 -12.69 11.85
N SER A 384 -11.94 -11.48 12.29
CA SER A 384 -11.86 -11.13 13.71
C SER A 384 -13.13 -10.50 14.26
N SER A 385 -13.07 -9.92 15.46
CA SER A 385 -14.21 -9.33 16.18
C SER A 385 -15.34 -10.33 16.43
N ARG A 386 -14.98 -11.59 16.67
CA ARG A 386 -15.92 -12.66 17.01
C ARG A 386 -15.25 -13.73 17.87
N ARG A 387 -16.07 -14.42 18.63
CA ARG A 387 -15.63 -15.56 19.41
C ARG A 387 -15.97 -16.87 18.70
N ILE A 388 -15.00 -17.78 18.61
CA ILE A 388 -15.18 -19.13 18.08
C ILE A 388 -15.27 -20.14 19.22
N SER A 389 -14.19 -20.31 19.97
CA SER A 389 -14.13 -21.25 21.12
C SER A 389 -12.88 -20.97 21.95
N ASP A 390 -12.81 -21.55 23.13
CA ASP A 390 -11.63 -21.48 23.99
C ASP A 390 -10.40 -22.14 23.32
N GLU A 391 -10.62 -23.16 22.49
CA GLU A 391 -9.55 -23.89 21.80
C GLU A 391 -9.01 -23.15 20.57
N ASP A 392 -9.80 -22.29 19.96
CA ASP A 392 -9.46 -21.68 18.67
C ASP A 392 -9.17 -20.17 18.74
N ASP A 393 -9.64 -19.50 19.79
CA ASP A 393 -9.40 -18.07 19.96
C ASP A 393 -7.94 -17.79 20.38
N VAL A 394 -7.49 -16.57 20.12
CA VAL A 394 -6.18 -16.11 20.61
C VAL A 394 -6.15 -16.08 22.13
N ILE A 395 -5.02 -16.48 22.71
CA ILE A 395 -4.82 -16.58 24.16
C ILE A 395 -3.95 -15.41 24.62
N ASP A 396 -4.44 -14.71 25.65
CA ASP A 396 -3.70 -13.62 26.29
C ASP A 396 -2.47 -14.16 27.02
N PRO A 397 -1.26 -13.63 26.77
CA PRO A 397 -0.06 -14.10 27.46
C PRO A 397 -0.03 -13.81 28.96
N ILE A 398 -0.83 -12.87 29.44
CA ILE A 398 -0.88 -12.49 30.86
C ILE A 398 -1.84 -13.38 31.62
N THR A 399 -3.07 -13.53 31.11
CA THR A 399 -4.14 -14.29 31.79
C THR A 399 -4.14 -15.79 31.46
N GLY A 400 -3.55 -16.17 30.34
CA GLY A 400 -3.63 -17.54 29.81
C GLY A 400 -5.00 -17.94 29.27
N LYS A 401 -5.90 -16.96 29.05
CA LYS A 401 -7.29 -17.15 28.64
C LYS A 401 -7.61 -16.38 27.37
N PRO A 402 -8.68 -16.81 26.63
CA PRO A 402 -9.07 -16.12 25.40
C PRO A 402 -9.92 -14.85 25.62
N ASP A 403 -10.39 -14.60 26.84
CA ASP A 403 -11.35 -13.53 27.11
C ASP A 403 -10.81 -12.14 26.80
N ALA A 404 -11.39 -11.49 25.77
CA ALA A 404 -11.01 -10.16 25.32
C ALA A 404 -9.49 -9.98 25.05
N ALA A 405 -8.82 -11.04 24.66
CA ALA A 405 -7.37 -11.05 24.39
C ALA A 405 -6.98 -10.35 23.10
N ALA A 406 -7.91 -10.24 22.17
CA ALA A 406 -7.68 -9.63 20.87
C ALA A 406 -7.76 -8.11 20.93
N PHE A 407 -7.10 -7.46 19.99
CA PHE A 407 -7.08 -6.01 19.84
C PHE A 407 -8.50 -5.39 19.72
N PHE A 408 -9.41 -6.09 19.02
CA PHE A 408 -10.81 -5.70 18.88
C PHE A 408 -11.75 -6.66 19.64
N GLY A 409 -11.44 -6.96 20.89
CA GLY A 409 -12.23 -7.85 21.74
C GLY A 409 -11.80 -9.31 21.64
N ASN A 410 -12.63 -10.16 21.05
CA ASN A 410 -12.30 -11.56 20.79
C ASN A 410 -11.98 -11.78 19.31
N ALA A 411 -11.04 -12.69 19.05
CA ALA A 411 -10.73 -13.12 17.69
C ALA A 411 -10.24 -14.57 17.69
N PRO A 412 -10.55 -15.35 16.65
CA PRO A 412 -9.90 -16.62 16.45
C PRO A 412 -8.42 -16.43 16.12
N CYS A 413 -7.60 -17.43 16.44
CA CYS A 413 -6.23 -17.52 15.98
C CYS A 413 -6.22 -18.13 14.58
N MET A 414 -5.55 -17.48 13.62
CA MET A 414 -5.42 -18.03 12.26
C MET A 414 -4.66 -19.37 12.26
N GLY A 415 -3.76 -19.57 13.22
CA GLY A 415 -3.01 -20.81 13.39
C GLY A 415 -3.74 -21.91 14.15
N SER A 416 -4.96 -21.67 14.64
CA SER A 416 -5.77 -22.68 15.28
C SER A 416 -6.31 -23.69 14.25
N LYS A 417 -6.84 -24.80 14.74
CA LYS A 417 -7.50 -25.79 13.88
C LYS A 417 -8.65 -25.14 13.08
N TRP A 418 -9.44 -24.29 13.73
CA TRP A 418 -10.51 -23.56 13.08
C TRP A 418 -9.96 -22.56 12.03
N GLY A 419 -8.90 -21.82 12.37
CA GLY A 419 -8.29 -20.86 11.47
C GLY A 419 -7.75 -21.50 10.18
N LEU A 420 -7.09 -22.65 10.30
CA LEU A 420 -6.61 -23.41 9.14
C LEU A 420 -7.79 -23.93 8.30
N ALA A 421 -8.85 -24.41 8.94
CA ALA A 421 -10.08 -24.85 8.27
C ALA A 421 -10.78 -23.67 7.57
N TYR A 422 -10.79 -22.48 8.18
CA TYR A 422 -11.35 -21.25 7.62
C TYR A 422 -10.68 -20.92 6.27
N LEU A 423 -9.36 -20.95 6.22
CA LEU A 423 -8.60 -20.70 4.98
C LEU A 423 -8.98 -21.70 3.89
N ALA A 424 -9.04 -23.00 4.24
CA ALA A 424 -9.40 -24.05 3.29
C ALA A 424 -10.85 -23.90 2.80
N THR A 425 -11.78 -23.56 3.69
CA THR A 425 -13.19 -23.36 3.36
C THR A 425 -13.39 -22.19 2.39
N LEU A 426 -12.72 -21.07 2.62
CA LEU A 426 -12.81 -19.92 1.73
C LEU A 426 -12.28 -20.24 0.34
N LYS A 427 -11.12 -20.89 0.25
CA LYS A 427 -10.55 -21.31 -1.03
C LYS A 427 -11.48 -22.26 -1.78
N ALA A 428 -12.07 -23.22 -1.09
CA ALA A 428 -13.03 -24.18 -1.66
C ALA A 428 -14.29 -23.49 -2.16
N PHE A 429 -14.87 -22.58 -1.35
CA PHE A 429 -16.07 -21.81 -1.75
C PHE A 429 -15.79 -21.01 -3.03
N ILE A 430 -14.72 -20.23 -3.07
CA ILE A 430 -14.35 -19.41 -4.22
C ILE A 430 -14.14 -20.29 -5.46
N SER A 431 -13.35 -21.37 -5.34
CA SER A 431 -13.06 -22.27 -6.46
C SER A 431 -14.31 -22.97 -7.00
N LYS A 432 -15.17 -23.44 -6.11
CA LYS A 432 -16.35 -24.24 -6.51
C LYS A 432 -17.52 -23.41 -7.01
N THR A 433 -17.65 -22.17 -6.53
CA THR A 433 -18.72 -21.25 -6.96
C THR A 433 -18.35 -20.42 -8.18
N GLY A 434 -17.05 -20.20 -8.40
CA GLY A 434 -16.56 -19.29 -9.44
C GLY A 434 -16.63 -17.81 -9.04
N PHE A 435 -16.68 -17.51 -7.76
CA PHE A 435 -16.63 -16.13 -7.28
C PHE A 435 -15.34 -15.45 -7.72
N ASP A 436 -15.43 -14.20 -8.11
CA ASP A 436 -14.34 -13.39 -8.68
C ASP A 436 -13.69 -12.44 -7.69
N ILE A 437 -14.43 -12.09 -6.62
CA ILE A 437 -14.04 -11.07 -5.65
C ILE A 437 -14.22 -11.64 -4.25
N PHE A 438 -13.21 -11.41 -3.43
CA PHE A 438 -13.24 -11.74 -2.01
C PHE A 438 -13.13 -10.45 -1.20
N GLU A 439 -14.18 -10.08 -0.48
CA GLU A 439 -14.16 -8.98 0.48
C GLU A 439 -13.81 -9.55 1.85
N ASN A 440 -12.57 -9.34 2.28
CA ASN A 440 -12.05 -9.87 3.54
C ASN A 440 -11.89 -8.76 4.57
N ASP A 441 -12.72 -8.83 5.60
CA ASP A 441 -12.71 -7.90 6.72
C ASP A 441 -12.07 -8.56 7.94
N GLY A 442 -11.30 -7.77 8.69
CA GLY A 442 -10.89 -8.13 10.04
C GLY A 442 -9.71 -9.06 10.24
N PRO A 443 -8.71 -9.23 9.35
CA PRO A 443 -7.43 -9.74 9.82
C PRO A 443 -6.69 -8.71 10.69
N TYR A 444 -7.02 -7.44 10.60
CA TYR A 444 -6.52 -6.31 11.40
C TYR A 444 -5.03 -6.39 11.74
N PRO A 445 -4.53 -5.74 12.83
CA PRO A 445 -3.09 -5.74 13.13
C PRO A 445 -2.53 -7.10 13.58
N GLY A 446 -3.37 -8.14 13.66
CA GLY A 446 -2.95 -9.47 14.09
C GLY A 446 -2.66 -9.53 15.60
N ASP A 447 -3.22 -10.54 16.24
CA ASP A 447 -3.10 -10.70 17.68
C ASP A 447 -2.03 -11.73 18.02
N VAL A 448 -1.18 -11.41 19.00
CA VAL A 448 -0.31 -12.44 19.57
C VAL A 448 -1.16 -13.51 20.27
N CYS A 449 -0.69 -14.74 20.27
CA CYS A 449 -1.41 -15.87 20.86
C CYS A 449 -0.46 -16.73 21.69
N ALA A 450 -0.72 -16.81 22.98
CA ALA A 450 0.10 -17.61 23.90
C ALA A 450 -0.20 -19.11 23.87
N SER A 451 -1.11 -19.58 23.04
CA SER A 451 -1.42 -21.00 22.92
C SER A 451 -0.20 -21.80 22.45
N THR A 452 0.01 -22.95 23.09
CA THR A 452 1.01 -23.94 22.67
C THR A 452 0.36 -25.17 22.02
N LYS A 453 -0.94 -25.13 21.77
CA LYS A 453 -1.75 -26.24 21.24
C LYS A 453 -2.23 -26.03 19.82
N HIS A 454 -2.05 -24.82 19.28
CA HIS A 454 -2.48 -24.51 17.92
C HIS A 454 -1.52 -25.14 16.91
N PRO A 455 -2.02 -25.80 15.86
CA PRO A 455 -1.14 -26.47 14.87
C PRO A 455 -0.38 -25.49 13.97
N GLY A 456 -0.86 -24.28 13.80
CA GLY A 456 -0.31 -23.29 12.88
C GLY A 456 0.79 -22.42 13.43
N HIS A 457 1.05 -22.46 14.74
CA HIS A 457 2.20 -21.79 15.37
C HIS A 457 2.62 -22.57 16.62
N LYS A 458 3.84 -22.35 17.06
CA LYS A 458 4.40 -23.12 18.19
C LYS A 458 3.97 -22.53 19.54
N ASP A 459 4.15 -21.23 19.73
CA ASP A 459 3.94 -20.53 20.99
C ASP A 459 3.72 -19.02 20.75
N LEU A 460 3.80 -18.23 21.81
CA LEU A 460 3.68 -16.78 21.73
C LEU A 460 4.67 -16.14 20.75
N TYR A 461 5.92 -16.65 20.72
CA TYR A 461 7.04 -15.97 20.05
C TYR A 461 7.00 -16.04 18.54
N ASP A 462 6.36 -17.02 17.95
CA ASP A 462 6.15 -17.12 16.50
C ASP A 462 4.69 -16.84 16.08
N SER A 463 3.79 -16.62 17.04
CA SER A 463 2.34 -16.61 16.80
C SER A 463 1.89 -15.56 15.80
N GLN A 464 2.34 -14.31 15.95
CA GLN A 464 1.93 -13.22 15.07
C GLN A 464 2.51 -13.41 13.67
N TRP A 465 3.78 -13.79 13.58
CA TRP A 465 4.43 -14.04 12.30
C TRP A 465 3.75 -15.17 11.51
N LYS A 466 3.48 -16.28 12.16
CA LYS A 466 2.83 -17.43 11.52
C LYS A 466 1.41 -17.12 11.07
N GLN A 467 0.64 -16.41 11.87
CA GLN A 467 -0.70 -15.96 11.47
C GLN A 467 -0.65 -15.04 10.27
N MET A 468 0.30 -14.11 10.24
CA MET A 468 0.51 -13.21 9.10
C MET A 468 0.88 -13.98 7.83
N GLU A 469 1.80 -14.95 7.92
CA GLU A 469 2.17 -15.80 6.78
C GLU A 469 0.95 -16.56 6.23
N LEU A 470 0.11 -17.10 7.11
CA LEU A 470 -1.12 -17.79 6.72
C LEU A 470 -2.10 -16.87 6.01
N GLN A 471 -2.31 -15.67 6.54
CA GLN A 471 -3.18 -14.67 5.92
C GLN A 471 -2.65 -14.26 4.54
N LYS A 472 -1.37 -13.99 4.43
CA LYS A 472 -0.74 -13.66 3.16
C LYS A 472 -0.85 -14.79 2.15
N SER A 473 -0.74 -16.04 2.59
CA SER A 473 -0.89 -17.21 1.72
C SER A 473 -2.26 -17.24 1.04
N LEU A 474 -3.31 -16.83 1.74
CA LEU A 474 -4.65 -16.70 1.15
C LEU A 474 -4.68 -15.63 0.07
N TYR A 475 -4.08 -14.48 0.31
CA TYR A 475 -4.06 -13.39 -0.68
C TYR A 475 -3.18 -13.71 -1.89
N HIS A 476 -2.06 -14.40 -1.69
CA HIS A 476 -1.24 -14.93 -2.79
C HIS A 476 -2.04 -15.93 -3.64
N TRP A 477 -2.77 -16.84 -2.98
CA TRP A 477 -3.66 -17.78 -3.66
C TRP A 477 -4.72 -17.05 -4.49
N CYS A 478 -5.35 -16.02 -3.93
CA CYS A 478 -6.33 -15.19 -4.65
C CYS A 478 -5.71 -14.58 -5.91
N ASN A 479 -4.51 -14.02 -5.80
CA ASN A 479 -3.81 -13.44 -6.95
C ASN A 479 -3.51 -14.47 -8.04
N GLU A 480 -3.03 -15.63 -7.65
CA GLU A 480 -2.72 -16.73 -8.58
C GLU A 480 -3.97 -17.27 -9.30
N HIS A 481 -5.14 -17.12 -8.70
CA HIS A 481 -6.41 -17.60 -9.24
C HIS A 481 -7.28 -16.49 -9.85
N GLY A 482 -6.73 -15.27 -9.99
CA GLY A 482 -7.45 -14.15 -10.59
C GLY A 482 -8.59 -13.62 -9.74
N VAL A 483 -8.54 -13.79 -8.43
CA VAL A 483 -9.53 -13.30 -7.47
C VAL A 483 -9.11 -11.93 -6.96
N TYR A 484 -9.98 -10.96 -7.13
CA TYR A 484 -9.81 -9.60 -6.62
C TYR A 484 -10.06 -9.56 -5.12
N VAL A 485 -9.17 -8.91 -4.34
CA VAL A 485 -9.31 -8.83 -2.88
C VAL A 485 -9.64 -7.41 -2.46
N ASN A 486 -10.88 -7.21 -2.00
CA ASN A 486 -11.30 -5.97 -1.37
C ASN A 486 -11.18 -6.14 0.15
N ALA A 487 -10.27 -5.39 0.78
CA ALA A 487 -10.03 -5.49 2.22
C ALA A 487 -9.85 -4.10 2.83
N PRO A 488 -10.33 -3.85 4.05
CA PRO A 488 -10.05 -2.59 4.74
C PRO A 488 -8.64 -2.54 5.34
N ASP A 489 -7.92 -3.64 5.33
CA ASP A 489 -6.62 -3.80 5.97
C ASP A 489 -5.44 -3.68 4.99
N TRP A 490 -4.25 -3.38 5.54
CA TRP A 490 -3.08 -2.98 4.77
C TRP A 490 -2.23 -4.18 4.34
N TYR A 491 -2.70 -4.90 3.32
CA TYR A 491 -1.95 -5.99 2.70
C TYR A 491 -1.60 -5.71 1.23
N PHE A 492 -1.49 -4.44 0.86
CA PHE A 492 -1.25 -4.04 -0.55
C PHE A 492 -0.03 -4.72 -1.17
N LEU A 493 1.03 -4.84 -0.39
CA LEU A 493 2.27 -5.44 -0.87
C LEU A 493 2.20 -6.97 -0.96
N ASP A 494 1.10 -7.57 -0.49
CA ASP A 494 0.87 -9.01 -0.54
C ASP A 494 -0.43 -9.39 -1.26
N GLY A 495 -1.00 -8.48 -2.05
CA GLY A 495 -2.05 -8.83 -3.01
C GLY A 495 -3.44 -8.27 -2.77
N THR A 496 -3.67 -7.45 -1.75
CA THR A 496 -4.95 -6.77 -1.62
C THR A 496 -5.03 -5.57 -2.55
N ASN A 497 -6.22 -5.28 -3.05
CA ASN A 497 -6.43 -4.27 -4.07
C ASN A 497 -6.87 -2.92 -3.50
N LYS A 498 -7.70 -2.92 -2.46
CA LYS A 498 -8.33 -1.70 -1.96
C LYS A 498 -8.34 -1.59 -0.44
N ILE A 499 -8.48 -0.34 0.02
CA ILE A 499 -8.75 0.01 1.40
C ILE A 499 -9.82 1.11 1.45
N ALA A 500 -10.69 1.08 2.47
CA ALA A 500 -11.65 2.16 2.71
C ALA A 500 -10.93 3.43 3.14
N ILE A 501 -11.16 4.53 2.42
CA ILE A 501 -10.62 5.85 2.80
C ILE A 501 -11.59 6.57 3.72
N GLY A 502 -11.04 7.15 4.80
CA GLY A 502 -11.83 7.94 5.74
C GLY A 502 -12.99 7.18 6.35
N TYR A 503 -12.84 5.88 6.54
CA TYR A 503 -13.89 5.04 7.13
C TYR A 503 -14.24 5.55 8.53
N ARG A 504 -15.44 6.11 8.64
CA ARG A 504 -16.02 6.55 9.91
C ARG A 504 -17.49 6.19 9.88
N GLU A 505 -17.90 5.32 10.78
CA GLU A 505 -19.29 4.87 10.83
C GLU A 505 -20.28 6.01 11.09
N VAL A 506 -19.88 7.02 11.84
CA VAL A 506 -20.70 8.19 12.11
C VAL A 506 -21.07 8.98 10.84
N ASN A 507 -20.32 8.83 9.75
CA ASN A 507 -20.63 9.49 8.47
C ASN A 507 -21.98 9.03 7.93
N PHE A 508 -22.39 7.82 8.25
CA PHE A 508 -23.63 7.23 7.74
C PHE A 508 -24.89 7.78 8.45
N SER A 509 -24.70 8.44 9.57
CA SER A 509 -25.80 9.03 10.34
C SER A 509 -26.00 10.53 10.09
N LEU A 510 -25.12 11.15 9.32
CA LEU A 510 -25.20 12.58 9.02
C LEU A 510 -26.21 12.87 7.90
N PRO A 511 -26.82 14.07 7.91
CA PRO A 511 -27.60 14.53 6.75
C PRO A 511 -26.80 14.49 5.46
N ARG A 512 -27.48 14.23 4.33
CA ARG A 512 -26.85 14.09 3.00
C ARG A 512 -25.92 15.23 2.63
N GLU A 513 -26.30 16.46 2.93
CA GLU A 513 -25.46 17.64 2.64
C GLU A 513 -24.13 17.63 3.41
N ASN A 514 -24.15 17.15 4.66
CA ASN A 514 -22.94 17.04 5.50
C ASN A 514 -22.09 15.86 5.05
N GLN A 515 -22.71 14.75 4.64
CA GLN A 515 -22.00 13.60 4.07
C GLN A 515 -21.17 14.02 2.86
N LYS A 516 -21.70 14.84 1.97
CA LYS A 516 -21.01 15.31 0.76
C LYS A 516 -19.69 16.01 1.10
N ILE A 517 -19.70 16.93 2.05
CA ILE A 517 -18.50 17.66 2.47
C ILE A 517 -17.50 16.71 3.14
N LEU A 518 -17.98 15.89 4.07
CA LEU A 518 -17.12 14.96 4.81
C LEU A 518 -16.49 13.91 3.91
N ASN A 519 -17.24 13.38 2.94
CA ASN A 519 -16.71 12.41 1.98
C ASN A 519 -15.62 13.03 1.11
N ARG A 520 -15.79 14.29 0.66
CA ARG A 520 -14.74 14.98 -0.10
C ARG A 520 -13.51 15.29 0.75
N GLN A 521 -13.68 15.57 2.05
CA GLN A 521 -12.54 15.66 2.98
C GLN A 521 -11.78 14.34 3.06
N ASN A 522 -12.50 13.23 3.21
CA ASN A 522 -11.90 11.90 3.30
C ASN A 522 -11.15 11.53 2.02
N ILE A 523 -11.71 11.85 0.87
CA ILE A 523 -11.05 11.65 -0.43
C ILE A 523 -9.76 12.48 -0.50
N TYR A 524 -9.84 13.75 -0.20
CA TYR A 524 -8.69 14.67 -0.23
C TYR A 524 -7.58 14.21 0.72
N ASP A 525 -7.93 13.92 1.96
CA ASP A 525 -6.96 13.50 2.99
C ASP A 525 -6.40 12.09 2.73
N GLY A 526 -7.21 11.20 2.15
CA GLY A 526 -6.83 9.80 1.92
C GLY A 526 -5.98 9.55 0.67
N LEU A 527 -5.91 10.51 -0.26
CA LEU A 527 -5.23 10.32 -1.54
C LEU A 527 -3.83 10.97 -1.63
N TRP A 528 -3.27 11.43 -0.51
CA TRP A 528 -1.90 11.94 -0.53
C TRP A 528 -0.88 10.85 -0.91
N GLU A 529 -1.05 9.66 -0.37
CA GLU A 529 -0.09 8.56 -0.51
C GLU A 529 -0.71 7.29 -1.13
N LYS A 530 -1.98 7.34 -1.53
CA LYS A 530 -2.70 6.23 -2.15
C LYS A 530 -3.19 6.61 -3.54
N THR A 531 -3.18 5.66 -4.45
CA THR A 531 -3.80 5.85 -5.77
C THR A 531 -5.33 5.83 -5.62
N PRO A 532 -6.06 6.52 -6.52
CA PRO A 532 -7.52 6.43 -6.51
C PRO A 532 -8.03 4.99 -6.58
N SER A 533 -7.40 4.15 -7.40
CA SER A 533 -7.75 2.74 -7.57
C SER A 533 -7.67 1.92 -6.29
N MET A 534 -6.82 2.32 -5.32
CA MET A 534 -6.70 1.66 -4.02
C MET A 534 -7.83 2.00 -3.06
N SER A 535 -8.77 2.84 -3.45
CA SER A 535 -9.68 3.49 -2.50
C SER A 535 -11.14 3.24 -2.84
N TRP A 536 -11.98 3.22 -1.82
CA TRP A 536 -13.44 3.19 -1.95
C TRP A 536 -14.09 3.92 -0.77
N GLY A 537 -15.34 4.42 -0.97
CA GLY A 537 -16.10 5.11 0.06
C GLY A 537 -17.56 4.71 0.07
N PHE A 538 -18.23 4.82 1.20
CA PHE A 538 -19.62 4.43 1.34
C PHE A 538 -20.60 5.47 0.80
N VAL A 539 -21.63 4.96 0.11
CA VAL A 539 -22.84 5.70 -0.25
C VAL A 539 -24.02 4.99 0.41
N PRO A 540 -24.57 5.51 1.51
CA PRO A 540 -25.65 4.82 2.24
C PRO A 540 -26.98 4.97 1.51
N LEU A 541 -27.41 3.93 0.78
CA LEU A 541 -28.72 3.88 0.15
C LEU A 541 -29.83 3.70 1.17
N THR A 542 -29.57 2.84 2.14
CA THR A 542 -30.50 2.54 3.24
C THR A 542 -29.86 2.85 4.59
N ARG A 543 -30.67 2.85 5.63
CA ARG A 543 -30.21 3.15 6.98
C ARG A 543 -29.09 2.18 7.41
N TYR A 544 -28.02 2.76 7.94
CA TYR A 544 -26.87 2.03 8.43
C TYR A 544 -26.28 2.74 9.65
N GLN A 545 -26.11 2.03 10.75
CA GLN A 545 -25.51 2.51 12.01
C GLN A 545 -26.08 3.86 12.54
N GLY A 546 -27.40 3.97 12.56
CA GLY A 546 -28.07 5.16 13.07
C GLY A 546 -28.49 6.13 11.97
N GLY A 547 -28.70 7.39 12.33
CA GLY A 547 -29.19 8.43 11.43
C GLY A 547 -30.69 8.38 11.18
N GLY A 548 -31.27 9.51 10.78
CA GLY A 548 -32.66 9.68 10.43
C GLY A 548 -32.89 9.55 8.91
N PRO A 549 -34.10 9.84 8.46
CA PRO A 549 -34.43 9.81 7.03
C PRO A 549 -33.56 10.73 6.16
N GLU A 550 -33.01 11.80 6.72
CA GLU A 550 -32.15 12.75 6.05
C GLU A 550 -30.74 12.18 5.74
N ALA A 551 -30.39 11.06 6.36
CA ALA A 551 -29.07 10.44 6.17
C ALA A 551 -29.04 9.45 5.00
N VAL A 552 -30.19 8.95 4.55
CA VAL A 552 -30.28 7.90 3.53
C VAL A 552 -30.74 8.46 2.18
N LEU A 553 -30.46 7.72 1.09
CA LEU A 553 -30.83 8.11 -0.27
C LEU A 553 -32.16 7.49 -0.72
N GLU A 554 -32.63 6.44 -0.06
CA GLU A 554 -33.94 5.87 -0.35
C GLU A 554 -35.07 6.78 0.17
N PRO A 555 -36.16 6.98 -0.56
CA PRO A 555 -36.39 6.55 -1.97
C PRO A 555 -35.49 7.31 -2.96
N LEU A 556 -34.78 6.57 -3.82
CA LEU A 556 -33.77 7.14 -4.71
C LEU A 556 -34.34 8.19 -5.67
N SER A 557 -35.55 7.98 -6.17
CA SER A 557 -36.25 8.89 -7.07
C SER A 557 -36.58 10.24 -6.45
N GLU A 558 -36.66 10.31 -5.12
CA GLU A 558 -36.92 11.56 -4.39
C GLU A 558 -35.61 12.32 -4.06
N HIS A 559 -34.46 11.69 -4.27
CA HIS A 559 -33.13 12.24 -3.92
C HIS A 559 -32.14 12.17 -5.09
N LEU A 560 -32.61 12.36 -6.32
CA LEU A 560 -31.79 12.22 -7.53
C LEU A 560 -30.58 13.13 -7.56
N LYS A 561 -30.74 14.40 -7.13
CA LYS A 561 -29.65 15.35 -7.09
C LYS A 561 -28.54 14.89 -6.12
N ASP A 562 -28.93 14.49 -4.93
CA ASP A 562 -27.99 14.02 -3.91
C ASP A 562 -27.28 12.74 -4.36
N TYR A 563 -28.03 11.80 -4.92
CA TYR A 563 -27.52 10.56 -5.44
C TYR A 563 -26.47 10.79 -6.55
N LYS A 564 -26.80 11.61 -7.52
CA LYS A 564 -25.88 11.98 -8.60
C LYS A 564 -24.59 12.64 -8.05
N GLN A 565 -24.74 13.58 -7.12
CA GLN A 565 -23.59 14.29 -6.56
C GLN A 565 -22.68 13.37 -5.72
N LEU A 566 -23.25 12.45 -4.96
CA LEU A 566 -22.47 11.47 -4.21
C LEU A 566 -21.73 10.51 -5.14
N MET A 567 -22.36 10.05 -6.21
CA MET A 567 -21.68 9.26 -7.25
C MET A 567 -20.53 10.05 -7.89
N MET A 568 -20.80 11.29 -8.32
CA MET A 568 -19.83 12.09 -9.04
C MET A 568 -18.63 12.45 -8.19
N GLN A 569 -18.75 12.63 -6.89
CA GLN A 569 -17.61 12.94 -6.06
C GLN A 569 -16.67 11.74 -5.85
N TYR A 570 -17.20 10.50 -5.86
CA TYR A 570 -16.35 9.30 -5.84
C TYR A 570 -15.76 9.01 -7.21
N TYR A 571 -16.58 8.85 -8.25
CA TYR A 571 -16.10 8.55 -9.59
C TYR A 571 -15.25 9.67 -10.18
N GLY A 572 -15.58 10.93 -9.86
CA GLY A 572 -14.75 12.09 -10.22
C GLY A 572 -13.39 12.12 -9.52
N ALA A 573 -13.22 11.38 -8.44
CA ALA A 573 -11.94 11.18 -7.79
C ALA A 573 -11.23 9.88 -8.25
N GLY A 574 -11.86 9.08 -9.12
CA GLY A 574 -11.35 7.76 -9.49
C GLY A 574 -11.52 6.69 -8.41
N VAL A 575 -12.25 7.02 -7.36
CA VAL A 575 -12.52 6.17 -6.20
C VAL A 575 -13.82 5.43 -6.42
N GLN A 576 -13.90 4.16 -6.04
CA GLN A 576 -15.14 3.42 -6.16
C GLN A 576 -16.12 3.79 -5.05
N ALA A 577 -17.40 3.77 -5.41
CA ALA A 577 -18.50 4.01 -4.48
C ALA A 577 -19.08 2.69 -4.01
N CYS A 578 -19.06 2.47 -2.70
CA CYS A 578 -19.66 1.31 -2.06
C CYS A 578 -21.11 1.62 -1.72
N TYR A 579 -22.02 1.27 -2.62
CA TYR A 579 -23.47 1.47 -2.42
C TYR A 579 -24.02 0.36 -1.55
N ARG A 580 -24.40 0.70 -0.34
CA ARG A 580 -24.99 -0.25 0.60
C ARG A 580 -26.51 -0.14 0.57
N GLY A 581 -27.14 -1.13 -0.04
CA GLY A 581 -28.59 -1.21 -0.15
C GLY A 581 -29.03 -2.38 -1.03
N PRO A 582 -30.35 -2.50 -1.29
CA PRO A 582 -30.86 -3.63 -2.06
C PRO A 582 -30.82 -3.40 -3.58
N ARG A 583 -30.55 -2.18 -4.06
CA ARG A 583 -30.69 -1.83 -5.47
C ARG A 583 -29.92 -0.56 -5.84
N LEU A 584 -29.64 -0.40 -7.15
CA LEU A 584 -29.01 0.80 -7.72
C LEU A 584 -30.02 1.86 -8.15
N TYR A 585 -31.23 1.46 -8.54
CA TYR A 585 -32.29 2.37 -8.96
C TYR A 585 -33.67 1.81 -8.64
N ASP A 586 -34.65 2.70 -8.50
CA ASP A 586 -36.07 2.38 -8.24
C ASP A 586 -36.99 2.73 -9.45
N THR A 587 -36.62 3.75 -10.22
CA THR A 587 -37.41 4.22 -11.36
C THR A 587 -36.52 4.36 -12.60
N ASP A 588 -37.13 4.59 -13.78
CA ASP A 588 -36.40 4.87 -15.03
C ASP A 588 -35.57 6.17 -14.93
N SER A 589 -36.07 7.17 -14.21
CA SER A 589 -35.33 8.42 -13.97
C SER A 589 -34.04 8.19 -13.20
N THR A 590 -34.09 7.37 -12.15
CA THR A 590 -32.92 7.00 -11.36
C THR A 590 -31.95 6.13 -12.17
N ARG A 591 -32.47 5.16 -12.92
CA ARG A 591 -31.66 4.33 -13.82
C ARG A 591 -30.88 5.20 -14.82
N LYS A 592 -31.51 6.21 -15.39
CA LYS A 592 -30.87 7.13 -16.33
C LYS A 592 -29.71 7.89 -15.68
N VAL A 593 -29.92 8.40 -14.47
CA VAL A 593 -28.88 9.11 -13.70
C VAL A 593 -27.67 8.20 -13.44
N VAL A 594 -27.90 6.98 -13.00
CA VAL A 594 -26.84 6.00 -12.74
C VAL A 594 -26.11 5.66 -14.04
N SER A 595 -26.83 5.33 -15.10
CA SER A 595 -26.26 4.94 -16.40
C SER A 595 -25.41 6.06 -17.01
N GLU A 596 -25.88 7.29 -16.98
CA GLU A 596 -25.14 8.46 -17.49
C GLU A 596 -23.89 8.74 -16.70
N THR A 597 -23.95 8.63 -15.37
CA THR A 597 -22.78 8.82 -14.50
C THR A 597 -21.70 7.77 -14.76
N ILE A 598 -22.11 6.51 -14.89
CA ILE A 598 -21.17 5.42 -15.18
C ILE A 598 -20.58 5.55 -16.60
N ALA A 599 -21.39 5.95 -17.58
CA ALA A 599 -20.91 6.21 -18.95
C ALA A 599 -19.87 7.34 -18.97
N TRP A 600 -20.10 8.40 -18.20
CA TRP A 600 -19.15 9.49 -18.03
C TRP A 600 -17.84 8.98 -17.41
N TYR A 601 -17.92 8.20 -16.32
CA TYR A 601 -16.74 7.61 -15.69
C TYR A 601 -15.96 6.75 -16.67
N LYS A 602 -16.62 5.88 -17.42
CA LYS A 602 -15.95 5.01 -18.41
C LYS A 602 -15.26 5.81 -19.51
N LYS A 603 -15.87 6.93 -19.95
CA LYS A 603 -15.26 7.82 -20.96
C LYS A 603 -13.95 8.43 -20.47
N TYR A 604 -13.88 8.83 -19.21
CA TYR A 604 -12.71 9.49 -18.63
C TYR A 604 -11.90 8.59 -17.69
N ARG A 605 -12.17 7.30 -17.71
CA ARG A 605 -11.58 6.31 -16.80
C ARG A 605 -10.06 6.37 -16.73
N GLU A 606 -9.40 6.52 -17.88
CA GLU A 606 -7.95 6.55 -17.95
C GLU A 606 -7.36 7.70 -17.14
N ILE A 607 -7.85 8.92 -17.35
CA ILE A 607 -7.35 10.09 -16.59
C ILE A 607 -7.80 10.04 -15.12
N LEU A 608 -9.00 9.55 -14.83
CA LEU A 608 -9.53 9.45 -13.48
C LEU A 608 -8.79 8.44 -12.61
N ASN A 609 -8.13 7.46 -13.20
CA ASN A 609 -7.28 6.49 -12.50
C ASN A 609 -5.80 6.85 -12.52
N ALA A 610 -5.44 7.99 -13.08
CA ALA A 610 -4.08 8.53 -13.05
C ALA A 610 -3.81 9.29 -11.74
N ASP A 611 -2.68 9.97 -11.65
CA ASP A 611 -2.26 10.63 -10.42
C ASP A 611 -3.15 11.81 -10.01
N ILE A 612 -3.13 12.12 -8.74
CA ILE A 612 -3.90 13.20 -8.11
C ILE A 612 -2.97 14.37 -7.76
N ILE A 613 -3.48 15.58 -8.00
CA ILE A 613 -2.95 16.84 -7.48
C ILE A 613 -4.04 17.47 -6.62
N HIS A 614 -3.70 17.83 -5.42
CA HIS A 614 -4.60 18.45 -4.46
C HIS A 614 -4.73 19.95 -4.76
N LEU A 615 -5.95 20.45 -4.92
CA LEU A 615 -6.19 21.86 -5.20
C LEU A 615 -6.60 22.63 -3.94
N ARG A 616 -7.77 22.31 -3.38
CA ARG A 616 -8.25 22.89 -2.14
C ARG A 616 -9.10 21.89 -1.37
N ARG A 617 -8.79 21.74 -0.08
CA ARG A 617 -9.51 20.80 0.80
C ARG A 617 -10.94 21.29 1.04
N ALA A 618 -11.90 20.37 1.04
CA ALA A 618 -13.29 20.64 1.37
C ALA A 618 -13.43 21.09 2.84
N ASP A 619 -14.04 22.24 3.07
CA ASP A 619 -14.29 22.79 4.41
C ASP A 619 -15.70 23.39 4.57
N GLY A 620 -16.52 23.32 3.52
CA GLY A 620 -17.87 23.89 3.53
C GLY A 620 -17.94 25.40 3.49
N ARG A 621 -16.81 26.12 3.37
CA ARG A 621 -16.74 27.59 3.44
C ARG A 621 -16.51 28.26 2.10
N ASP A 622 -15.94 27.54 1.16
CA ASP A 622 -15.62 28.01 -0.19
C ASP A 622 -15.53 26.80 -1.11
N TRP A 623 -15.14 27.03 -2.37
CA TRP A 623 -14.93 25.95 -3.33
C TRP A 623 -13.91 24.93 -2.80
N ASP A 624 -14.02 23.70 -3.29
CA ASP A 624 -13.01 22.68 -3.08
C ASP A 624 -12.80 21.89 -4.37
N GLY A 625 -11.67 21.18 -4.46
CA GLY A 625 -11.39 20.43 -5.66
C GLY A 625 -10.10 19.65 -5.63
N ILE A 626 -10.02 18.74 -6.60
CA ILE A 626 -8.85 17.93 -6.92
C ILE A 626 -8.64 17.92 -8.42
N MET A 627 -7.44 17.55 -8.84
CA MET A 627 -7.11 17.41 -10.25
C MET A 627 -6.41 16.07 -10.48
N HIS A 628 -6.81 15.38 -11.55
CA HIS A 628 -6.09 14.22 -12.04
C HIS A 628 -5.07 14.67 -13.07
N VAL A 629 -3.88 14.06 -13.08
CA VAL A 629 -2.82 14.35 -14.05
C VAL A 629 -2.25 13.07 -14.65
N ASN A 630 -1.95 13.13 -15.95
CA ASN A 630 -1.24 12.07 -16.66
C ASN A 630 -0.38 12.67 -17.77
N PRO A 631 0.94 12.85 -17.53
CA PRO A 631 1.82 13.45 -18.54
C PRO A 631 1.96 12.62 -19.82
N HIS A 632 1.62 11.35 -19.79
CA HIS A 632 1.76 10.41 -20.91
C HIS A 632 0.43 10.09 -21.60
N GLY A 633 -0.70 10.57 -21.08
CA GLY A 633 -2.01 10.37 -21.68
C GLY A 633 -2.36 11.43 -22.72
N LYS A 634 -3.41 11.16 -23.51
CA LYS A 634 -4.00 12.15 -24.41
C LYS A 634 -4.63 13.29 -23.61
N THR A 635 -5.44 12.95 -22.61
CA THR A 635 -5.94 13.90 -21.60
C THR A 635 -4.88 14.09 -20.55
N LYS A 636 -4.36 15.31 -20.42
CA LYS A 636 -3.26 15.63 -19.51
C LYS A 636 -3.73 15.88 -18.09
N ALA A 637 -4.94 16.41 -17.94
CA ALA A 637 -5.53 16.65 -16.63
C ALA A 637 -7.06 16.67 -16.69
N LEU A 638 -7.68 16.36 -15.56
CA LEU A 638 -9.11 16.53 -15.34
C LEU A 638 -9.33 17.08 -13.93
N LEU A 639 -10.04 18.21 -13.84
CA LEU A 639 -10.35 18.87 -12.58
C LEU A 639 -11.78 18.58 -12.18
N MET A 640 -11.98 18.29 -10.88
CA MET A 640 -13.30 18.27 -10.25
C MET A 640 -13.37 19.42 -9.25
N LEU A 641 -14.33 20.34 -9.43
CA LEU A 641 -14.48 21.54 -8.62
C LEU A 641 -15.89 21.56 -8.04
N TYR A 642 -16.00 21.87 -6.76
CA TYR A 642 -17.24 21.82 -5.99
C TYR A 642 -17.53 23.16 -5.31
N ASN A 643 -18.82 23.51 -5.28
CA ASN A 643 -19.32 24.64 -4.52
C ASN A 643 -20.29 24.15 -3.42
N PRO A 644 -19.87 24.14 -2.14
CA PRO A 644 -20.74 23.73 -1.05
C PRO A 644 -21.72 24.83 -0.58
N LEU A 645 -21.58 26.06 -1.09
CA LEU A 645 -22.35 27.20 -0.63
C LEU A 645 -23.75 27.23 -1.25
N LYS A 646 -24.67 27.90 -0.58
CA LYS A 646 -26.05 28.08 -1.02
C LYS A 646 -26.24 29.19 -2.07
N GLU A 647 -25.13 29.72 -2.57
CA GLU A 647 -25.09 30.75 -3.61
C GLU A 647 -24.14 30.38 -4.71
N LYS A 648 -24.39 30.87 -5.92
CA LYS A 648 -23.49 30.76 -7.05
C LYS A 648 -22.18 31.48 -6.75
N ILE A 649 -21.05 30.88 -7.05
CA ILE A 649 -19.72 31.47 -6.86
C ILE A 649 -18.95 31.55 -8.17
N THR A 650 -18.11 32.56 -8.27
CA THR A 650 -17.09 32.72 -9.31
C THR A 650 -15.75 32.88 -8.66
N ARG A 651 -14.78 32.07 -9.07
CA ARG A 651 -13.42 32.10 -8.52
C ARG A 651 -12.38 32.04 -9.64
N THR A 652 -11.24 32.65 -9.40
CA THR A 652 -10.05 32.55 -10.26
C THR A 652 -8.94 31.92 -9.45
N ILE A 653 -8.36 30.84 -9.97
CA ILE A 653 -7.28 30.10 -9.32
C ILE A 653 -6.06 30.04 -10.22
N LYS A 654 -4.88 29.87 -9.61
CA LYS A 654 -3.66 29.47 -10.31
C LYS A 654 -3.62 27.96 -10.38
N LEU A 655 -3.93 27.42 -11.56
CA LEU A 655 -3.97 25.98 -11.78
C LEU A 655 -2.56 25.45 -11.97
N PRO A 656 -2.06 24.56 -11.09
CA PRO A 656 -0.70 24.02 -11.20
C PRO A 656 -0.67 22.87 -12.21
N LEU A 657 -0.04 23.08 -13.36
CA LEU A 657 0.04 22.10 -14.44
C LEU A 657 1.42 21.43 -14.60
N TYR A 658 2.32 21.65 -13.64
CA TYR A 658 3.68 21.09 -13.73
C TYR A 658 3.68 19.57 -13.97
N TYR A 659 2.93 18.81 -13.16
CA TYR A 659 2.90 17.35 -13.25
C TYR A 659 1.99 16.82 -14.36
N SER A 660 1.31 17.68 -15.09
CA SER A 660 0.61 17.30 -16.32
C SER A 660 1.55 17.10 -17.51
N GLY A 661 2.80 17.59 -17.39
CA GLY A 661 3.78 17.55 -18.45
C GLY A 661 3.56 18.58 -19.55
N ILE A 662 2.54 19.43 -19.45
CA ILE A 662 2.25 20.46 -20.46
C ILE A 662 3.28 21.59 -20.35
N THR A 663 3.78 22.02 -21.50
CA THR A 663 4.68 23.17 -21.63
C THR A 663 4.08 24.17 -22.62
N GLY A 664 4.32 25.46 -22.39
CA GLY A 664 3.87 26.53 -23.28
C GLY A 664 2.38 26.84 -23.19
N THR A 665 1.54 26.08 -23.84
CA THR A 665 0.10 26.33 -23.97
C THR A 665 -0.72 25.12 -23.62
N ALA A 666 -1.79 25.31 -22.84
CA ALA A 666 -2.77 24.29 -22.51
C ALA A 666 -4.12 24.58 -23.17
N LEU A 667 -4.79 23.56 -23.66
CA LEU A 667 -6.18 23.63 -24.12
C LEU A 667 -7.08 23.12 -22.98
N ILE A 668 -7.95 23.99 -22.48
CA ILE A 668 -8.83 23.69 -21.36
C ILE A 668 -10.28 23.91 -21.78
N ARG A 669 -11.12 22.90 -21.57
CA ARG A 669 -12.56 22.98 -21.79
C ARG A 669 -13.34 22.69 -20.51
N GLU A 670 -14.41 23.43 -20.30
CA GLU A 670 -15.38 23.13 -19.26
C GLU A 670 -16.35 22.09 -19.80
N GLN A 671 -16.41 20.93 -19.16
CA GLN A 671 -17.25 19.82 -19.55
C GLN A 671 -17.08 19.49 -21.05
N GLU A 672 -18.15 19.39 -21.80
CA GLU A 672 -18.12 19.10 -23.24
C GLU A 672 -18.14 20.37 -24.10
N ALA A 673 -17.91 21.56 -23.51
CA ALA A 673 -17.84 22.82 -24.23
C ALA A 673 -16.56 22.96 -25.07
N ALA A 674 -16.46 24.00 -25.90
CA ALA A 674 -15.28 24.28 -26.69
C ALA A 674 -14.07 24.61 -25.82
N ALA A 675 -12.91 24.09 -26.20
CA ALA A 675 -11.65 24.36 -25.52
C ALA A 675 -11.16 25.78 -25.76
N LYS A 676 -10.55 26.36 -24.71
CA LYS A 676 -9.87 27.66 -24.76
C LYS A 676 -8.37 27.45 -24.59
N SER A 677 -7.57 28.30 -25.20
CA SER A 677 -6.10 28.27 -25.10
C SER A 677 -5.64 29.14 -23.93
N TYR A 678 -4.73 28.58 -23.12
CA TYR A 678 -4.12 29.26 -21.96
C TYR A 678 -2.61 29.15 -22.06
N LYS A 679 -1.92 30.28 -21.92
CA LYS A 679 -0.45 30.29 -21.88
C LYS A 679 0.02 30.04 -20.44
N LEU A 680 0.91 29.07 -20.26
CA LEU A 680 1.53 28.80 -18.98
C LEU A 680 2.54 29.88 -18.61
N ASN A 681 2.59 30.24 -17.34
CA ASN A 681 3.65 31.09 -16.79
C ASN A 681 4.93 30.27 -16.56
N ARG A 682 5.98 30.88 -16.03
CA ARG A 682 7.25 30.21 -15.74
C ARG A 682 7.12 29.11 -14.66
N GLY A 683 6.13 29.22 -13.80
CA GLY A 683 5.80 28.20 -12.76
C GLY A 683 4.92 27.10 -13.29
N TYR A 684 4.68 26.99 -14.58
CA TYR A 684 3.78 26.02 -15.21
C TYR A 684 2.34 26.15 -14.73
N GLU A 685 1.90 27.37 -14.42
CA GLU A 685 0.56 27.66 -13.96
C GLU A 685 -0.23 28.42 -15.00
N VAL A 686 -1.56 28.25 -14.99
CA VAL A 686 -2.49 29.11 -15.74
C VAL A 686 -3.53 29.70 -14.78
N GLU A 687 -4.05 30.88 -15.10
CA GLU A 687 -5.19 31.45 -14.38
C GLU A 687 -6.48 30.89 -14.98
N LEU A 688 -7.24 30.18 -14.16
CA LEU A 688 -8.51 29.60 -14.54
C LEU A 688 -9.63 30.26 -13.73
N THR A 689 -10.61 30.84 -14.43
CA THR A 689 -11.82 31.38 -13.81
C THR A 689 -12.97 30.41 -14.06
N PHE A 690 -13.71 30.10 -12.98
CA PHE A 690 -14.86 29.21 -13.06
C PHE A 690 -16.03 29.75 -12.25
N THR A 691 -17.23 29.40 -12.69
CA THR A 691 -18.48 29.71 -12.01
C THR A 691 -19.21 28.41 -11.72
N ILE A 692 -19.61 28.19 -10.47
CA ILE A 692 -20.33 27.00 -10.04
C ILE A 692 -21.64 27.40 -9.38
N ALA A 693 -22.74 26.84 -9.82
CA ALA A 693 -24.06 27.03 -9.22
C ALA A 693 -24.07 26.61 -7.74
N ALA A 694 -25.03 27.14 -6.97
CA ALA A 694 -25.19 26.80 -5.56
C ALA A 694 -25.27 25.27 -5.36
N GLU A 695 -24.53 24.76 -4.35
CA GLU A 695 -24.55 23.35 -3.96
C GLU A 695 -24.36 22.41 -5.16
N SER A 696 -23.40 22.72 -6.03
CA SER A 696 -23.15 22.01 -7.27
C SER A 696 -21.66 21.80 -7.54
N TYR A 697 -21.36 21.29 -8.72
CA TYR A 697 -19.99 21.01 -9.15
C TYR A 697 -19.82 21.30 -10.65
N THR A 698 -18.59 21.43 -11.06
CA THR A 698 -18.19 21.44 -12.47
C THR A 698 -16.90 20.69 -12.65
N TRP A 699 -16.55 20.39 -13.91
CA TRP A 699 -15.30 19.73 -14.22
C TRP A 699 -14.71 20.30 -15.51
N PHE A 700 -13.37 20.22 -15.59
CA PHE A 700 -12.61 20.70 -16.73
C PHE A 700 -11.66 19.62 -17.22
N VAL A 701 -11.42 19.62 -18.53
CA VAL A 701 -10.48 18.71 -19.18
C VAL A 701 -9.36 19.55 -19.79
N VAL A 702 -8.12 19.10 -19.57
CA VAL A 702 -6.90 19.77 -20.04
C VAL A 702 -6.18 18.85 -21.03
N GLU A 703 -5.87 19.38 -22.21
CA GLU A 703 -5.15 18.66 -23.26
C GLU A 703 -3.93 19.45 -23.77
#